data_4ed7d1777e4acdbb553d335fd83d128a
#
_entry.id   4ed7d1777e4acdbb553d335fd83d128a
#
_cell.length_a   1.000
_cell.length_b   1.000
_cell.length_c   1.000
_cell.angle_alpha   90.00
_cell.angle_beta   90.00
_cell.angle_gamma   90.00
#
_symmetry.space_group_name_H-M   'P 1'
#
loop_
_entity.id
_entity.type
_entity.pdbx_description
1 polymer ?
#
loop_
_entity_poly.entity_id
_entity_poly.type
_entity_poly.pdbx_seq_one_letter_code
_entity_poly.pdbx_strand_id
1 'polypeptide(L)'
;RSKLNLKTCMTAIKDDYYHVGLTDEQVRKSRDEHGVNLLTPPKRPSLWKLYLEKFEDPVVRVLLVAALFSLIISIVENEYAETIGIIVAILLATGIGFFFEYDAGKKFDLLNAVNEETLVKVIRNGHVQEIPRKDVVVGDIVVLETGEEVPADGELLEAISLQVNESNLTGEPVVTKTTVEADFDEEATYASNRILRGTTVVDGHGTMRVEAVGDATEIGKVARQSTEQNTEPTPLNIQLTKLANLIGKIGFSVAGLAFLIFFVKDVVLVYDFSSFHTFRDWLPALQATLQYFMMAVTLIVVAVPEGLPMSVTLSLALNMRRMLSTNNLVRKMHACETMGAITVICTDKTGTLTQNLMQVHEPNFYGLKNNGQLGNDDLSKLVMEGISANSTAFLEEEVTGEKPKGVGNPTEVALLLWLNSQGCDYLALREKATVIDQLTFSTERKFMATLVQSPLIGKKVLYVKGAPEIVLGKCKDVMLDGKRVDAVEYRSTVEAQLLNYQNMAMRTLGFAFKIVDDAEASDCVSLVAENDLSFLGVVAISDPIRPDVPAAVAKCQSAGIGVKIVTGDTPGTATEIARQIGLWKPEDTEKNRITGAAFAELTDEEALDRVMDLKIMSRARPTDKQRLVQLLQQKGAVVAVTGDGTNDAPALNHAQVGLSMGTGTSVAKEASDITLLDDSFNSIGTAVMWGRSLRSEEHTS
;
A
#
# COMPACT_ATOMS: atom_id res chain seq x y z
N ARG A 1 4.71 -8.48 -55.54
CA ARG A 1 5.37 -9.54 -54.71
C ARG A 1 6.33 -8.98 -53.63
N SER A 2 6.89 -7.77 -53.80
CA SER A 2 7.84 -7.20 -52.80
C SER A 2 7.15 -6.55 -51.55
N LYS A 3 5.90 -6.06 -51.68
CA LYS A 3 5.18 -5.48 -50.56
C LYS A 3 4.58 -6.50 -49.58
N LEU A 4 4.34 -7.75 -50.03
CA LEU A 4 3.80 -8.81 -49.18
C LEU A 4 4.88 -9.38 -48.25
N ASN A 5 6.14 -9.45 -48.73
CA ASN A 5 7.27 -9.96 -47.94
C ASN A 5 7.71 -8.97 -46.83
N LEU A 6 7.52 -7.66 -47.03
CA LEU A 6 7.86 -6.69 -45.98
C LEU A 6 6.87 -6.75 -44.82
N LYS A 7 5.55 -6.89 -45.11
CA LYS A 7 4.54 -6.99 -44.03
C LYS A 7 4.69 -8.28 -43.23
N THR A 8 4.99 -9.40 -43.87
CA THR A 8 5.22 -10.69 -43.19
C THR A 8 6.53 -10.69 -42.41
N CYS A 9 7.57 -10.02 -42.90
CA CYS A 9 8.83 -9.85 -42.18
C CYS A 9 8.70 -8.87 -40.99
N MET A 10 7.91 -7.81 -41.13
CA MET A 10 7.63 -6.88 -40.02
C MET A 10 6.74 -7.51 -38.93
N THR A 11 5.83 -8.41 -39.29
CA THR A 11 5.03 -9.17 -38.31
C THR A 11 5.88 -10.19 -37.56
N ALA A 12 6.76 -10.90 -38.23
CA ALA A 12 7.69 -11.86 -37.60
C ALA A 12 8.74 -11.17 -36.70
N ILE A 13 9.20 -9.96 -37.09
CA ILE A 13 10.10 -9.16 -36.25
C ILE A 13 9.33 -8.58 -35.05
N LYS A 14 8.02 -8.27 -35.18
CA LYS A 14 7.19 -7.85 -34.07
C LYS A 14 6.99 -8.95 -33.02
N ASP A 15 6.75 -10.19 -33.48
CA ASP A 15 6.52 -11.33 -32.58
C ASP A 15 7.79 -11.73 -31.80
N ASP A 16 8.99 -11.70 -32.42
CA ASP A 16 10.25 -12.01 -31.72
C ASP A 16 10.64 -10.95 -30.69
N TYR A 17 10.42 -9.67 -30.98
CA TYR A 17 10.72 -8.57 -30.04
C TYR A 17 9.83 -8.61 -28.81
N TYR A 18 8.60 -9.05 -28.95
CA TYR A 18 7.60 -9.15 -27.90
C TYR A 18 7.99 -10.14 -26.78
N HIS A 19 8.64 -11.24 -27.14
CA HIS A 19 9.05 -12.27 -26.18
C HIS A 19 10.45 -12.05 -25.59
N VAL A 20 11.30 -11.27 -26.24
CA VAL A 20 12.69 -11.07 -25.85
C VAL A 20 12.89 -9.76 -25.07
N GLY A 21 12.12 -8.72 -25.38
CA GLY A 21 12.29 -7.39 -24.80
C GLY A 21 13.62 -6.71 -25.18
N LEU A 22 13.99 -5.65 -24.47
CA LEU A 22 15.23 -4.91 -24.70
C LEU A 22 16.45 -5.65 -24.15
N THR A 23 17.58 -5.54 -24.86
CA THR A 23 18.89 -5.92 -24.34
C THR A 23 19.48 -4.80 -23.49
N ASP A 24 20.46 -5.11 -22.63
CA ASP A 24 21.10 -4.13 -21.75
C ASP A 24 21.74 -2.94 -22.52
N GLU A 25 22.23 -3.19 -23.73
CA GLU A 25 22.80 -2.14 -24.59
C GLU A 25 21.69 -1.20 -25.11
N GLN A 26 20.55 -1.77 -25.52
CA GLN A 26 19.37 -1.02 -25.95
C GLN A 26 18.75 -0.22 -24.80
N VAL A 27 18.73 -0.77 -23.59
CA VAL A 27 18.28 -0.06 -22.36
C VAL A 27 19.14 1.16 -22.10
N ARG A 28 20.49 1.04 -22.18
CA ARG A 28 21.41 2.18 -22.00
C ARG A 28 21.16 3.25 -23.05
N LYS A 29 21.06 2.84 -24.31
CA LYS A 29 20.81 3.77 -25.44
C LYS A 29 19.48 4.49 -25.27
N SER A 30 18.40 3.78 -24.94
CA SER A 30 17.09 4.40 -24.69
C SER A 30 17.10 5.36 -23.51
N ARG A 31 17.85 5.04 -22.44
CA ARG A 31 18.02 5.92 -21.29
C ARG A 31 18.77 7.21 -21.63
N ASP A 32 19.78 7.13 -22.48
CA ASP A 32 20.54 8.29 -22.95
C ASP A 32 19.70 9.19 -23.88
N GLU A 33 18.84 8.61 -24.71
CA GLU A 33 17.98 9.33 -25.66
C GLU A 33 16.71 9.93 -25.03
N HIS A 34 16.06 9.22 -24.10
CA HIS A 34 14.74 9.58 -23.54
C HIS A 34 14.76 9.93 -22.05
N GLY A 35 15.89 9.75 -21.37
CA GLY A 35 16.06 10.03 -19.95
C GLY A 35 15.53 8.91 -19.04
N VAL A 36 15.32 9.26 -17.76
CA VAL A 36 14.86 8.36 -16.70
C VAL A 36 13.35 8.55 -16.46
N ASN A 37 12.69 7.52 -15.96
CA ASN A 37 11.25 7.57 -15.69
C ASN A 37 10.94 8.26 -14.34
N LEU A 38 11.45 9.48 -14.17
CA LEU A 38 11.19 10.34 -13.02
C LEU A 38 10.42 11.57 -13.47
N LEU A 39 9.44 11.99 -12.68
CA LEU A 39 8.81 13.30 -12.85
C LEU A 39 9.74 14.35 -12.26
N THR A 40 9.98 15.42 -12.99
CA THR A 40 10.75 16.54 -12.45
C THR A 40 9.96 17.17 -11.30
N PRO A 41 10.52 17.19 -10.07
CA PRO A 41 9.82 17.80 -8.95
C PRO A 41 9.51 19.27 -9.25
N PRO A 42 8.39 19.81 -8.76
CA PRO A 42 8.03 21.21 -8.97
C PRO A 42 9.20 22.10 -8.53
N LYS A 43 9.52 23.11 -9.36
CA LYS A 43 10.62 24.03 -9.08
C LYS A 43 10.39 24.68 -7.72
N ARG A 44 11.29 24.44 -6.80
CA ARG A 44 11.28 25.12 -5.50
C ARG A 44 11.37 26.63 -5.72
N PRO A 45 10.68 27.42 -4.89
CA PRO A 45 10.91 28.84 -4.86
C PRO A 45 12.41 29.10 -4.60
N SER A 46 13.00 30.08 -5.27
CA SER A 46 14.40 30.40 -5.04
C SER A 46 14.62 30.73 -3.56
N LEU A 47 15.80 30.44 -3.03
CA LEU A 47 16.13 30.73 -1.62
C LEU A 47 15.86 32.20 -1.27
N TRP A 48 16.05 33.11 -2.22
CA TRP A 48 15.73 34.53 -2.06
C TRP A 48 14.22 34.78 -1.92
N LYS A 49 13.39 34.06 -2.69
CA LYS A 49 11.93 34.18 -2.58
C LYS A 49 11.46 33.68 -1.21
N LEU A 50 11.96 32.53 -0.79
CA LEU A 50 11.66 31.94 0.53
C LEU A 50 12.09 32.87 1.68
N TYR A 51 13.23 33.56 1.57
CA TYR A 51 13.68 34.54 2.54
C TYR A 51 12.81 35.80 2.51
N LEU A 52 12.44 36.29 1.33
CA LEU A 52 11.59 37.47 1.19
C LEU A 52 10.16 37.26 1.71
N GLU A 53 9.63 36.05 1.63
CA GLU A 53 8.34 35.68 2.21
C GLU A 53 8.30 35.90 3.74
N LYS A 54 9.45 35.85 4.44
CA LYS A 54 9.53 36.17 5.88
C LYS A 54 9.21 37.63 6.20
N PHE A 55 9.34 38.52 5.25
CA PHE A 55 8.95 39.92 5.40
C PHE A 55 7.44 40.16 5.24
N GLU A 56 6.69 39.12 4.88
CA GLU A 56 5.22 39.18 4.86
C GLU A 56 4.60 38.99 6.25
N ASP A 57 5.40 38.53 7.23
CA ASP A 57 4.98 38.37 8.62
C ASP A 57 4.51 39.71 9.21
N PRO A 58 3.33 39.77 9.84
CA PRO A 58 2.79 40.99 10.42
C PRO A 58 3.75 41.64 11.45
N VAL A 59 4.47 40.84 12.23
CA VAL A 59 5.43 41.35 13.24
C VAL A 59 6.63 41.99 12.57
N VAL A 60 7.18 41.35 11.55
CA VAL A 60 8.29 41.89 10.77
C VAL A 60 7.89 43.18 10.05
N ARG A 61 6.67 43.29 9.53
CA ARG A 61 6.13 44.53 8.94
C ARG A 61 6.05 45.66 9.94
N VAL A 62 5.60 45.37 11.18
CA VAL A 62 5.57 46.39 12.25
C VAL A 62 6.99 46.82 12.63
N LEU A 63 7.96 45.87 12.71
CA LEU A 63 9.37 46.21 12.96
C LEU A 63 9.99 47.04 11.82
N LEU A 64 9.63 46.78 10.58
CA LEU A 64 10.08 47.61 9.42
C LEU A 64 9.55 49.04 9.53
N VAL A 65 8.29 49.22 9.93
CA VAL A 65 7.74 50.56 10.14
C VAL A 65 8.46 51.25 11.30
N ALA A 66 8.71 50.55 12.41
CA ALA A 66 9.50 51.06 13.51
C ALA A 66 10.92 51.47 13.11
N ALA A 67 11.61 50.64 12.31
CA ALA A 67 12.94 50.91 11.78
C ALA A 67 12.97 52.20 10.90
N LEU A 68 11.94 52.39 10.07
CA LEU A 68 11.81 53.60 9.26
C LEU A 68 11.63 54.86 10.12
N PHE A 69 10.77 54.81 11.12
CA PHE A 69 10.60 55.98 12.06
C PHE A 69 11.85 56.23 12.86
N SER A 70 12.50 55.19 13.41
CA SER A 70 13.75 55.29 14.13
C SER A 70 14.86 55.87 13.27
N LEU A 71 14.97 55.49 11.98
CA LEU A 71 15.93 56.01 11.05
C LEU A 71 15.76 57.51 10.81
N ILE A 72 14.53 57.99 10.65
CA ILE A 72 14.24 59.41 10.45
C ILE A 72 14.71 60.23 11.67
N ILE A 73 14.43 59.74 12.89
CA ILE A 73 14.85 60.40 14.11
C ILE A 73 16.40 60.35 14.26
N SER A 74 16.99 59.20 14.03
CA SER A 74 18.46 59.00 14.07
C SER A 74 19.24 59.95 13.18
N ILE A 75 18.72 60.26 11.98
CA ILE A 75 19.34 61.24 11.06
C ILE A 75 19.32 62.65 11.66
N VAL A 76 18.25 62.99 12.38
CA VAL A 76 18.14 64.36 12.99
C VAL A 76 18.98 64.49 14.25
N GLU A 77 19.09 63.42 15.06
CA GLU A 77 19.84 63.41 16.32
C GLU A 77 21.29 62.97 16.18
N ASN A 78 21.62 62.38 15.06
CA ASN A 78 22.94 61.80 14.79
C ASN A 78 23.27 60.60 15.74
N GLU A 79 22.23 59.92 16.29
CA GLU A 79 22.36 58.72 17.10
C GLU A 79 21.66 57.52 16.42
N TYR A 80 22.46 56.48 16.08
CA TYR A 80 22.00 55.36 15.28
C TYR A 80 21.82 54.04 16.05
N ALA A 81 22.05 54.06 17.38
CA ALA A 81 22.08 52.82 18.18
C ALA A 81 20.74 52.06 18.15
N GLU A 82 19.60 52.77 18.30
CA GLU A 82 18.28 52.15 18.27
C GLU A 82 17.92 51.59 16.91
N THR A 83 18.19 52.32 15.82
CA THR A 83 17.92 51.89 14.47
C THR A 83 18.72 50.61 14.10
N ILE A 84 19.99 50.56 14.51
CA ILE A 84 20.85 49.39 14.31
C ILE A 84 20.27 48.21 15.12
N GLY A 85 19.83 48.43 16.36
CA GLY A 85 19.18 47.38 17.17
C GLY A 85 17.96 46.79 16.53
N ILE A 86 17.07 47.62 15.96
CA ILE A 86 15.87 47.17 15.25
C ILE A 86 16.22 46.37 13.98
N ILE A 87 17.18 46.85 13.19
CA ILE A 87 17.63 46.16 11.98
C ILE A 87 18.22 44.78 12.33
N VAL A 88 19.07 44.71 13.37
CA VAL A 88 19.62 43.43 13.83
C VAL A 88 18.51 42.48 14.29
N ALA A 89 17.48 42.97 15.02
CA ALA A 89 16.33 42.16 15.43
C ALA A 89 15.55 41.61 14.22
N ILE A 90 15.31 42.42 13.20
CA ILE A 90 14.67 42.00 11.95
C ILE A 90 15.49 40.91 11.26
N LEU A 91 16.80 41.10 11.13
CA LEU A 91 17.70 40.12 10.47
C LEU A 91 17.77 38.81 11.25
N LEU A 92 17.77 38.87 12.59
CA LEU A 92 17.74 37.66 13.42
C LEU A 92 16.42 36.92 13.30
N ALA A 93 15.29 37.61 13.41
CA ALA A 93 13.95 37.01 13.31
C ALA A 93 13.75 36.35 11.94
N THR A 94 14.02 37.07 10.85
CA THR A 94 13.86 36.54 9.48
C THR A 94 14.90 35.46 9.16
N GLY A 95 16.14 35.60 9.62
CA GLY A 95 17.22 34.65 9.37
C GLY A 95 17.02 33.31 10.10
N ILE A 96 16.64 33.36 11.37
CA ILE A 96 16.34 32.17 12.16
C ILE A 96 15.11 31.45 11.57
N GLY A 97 14.05 32.18 11.26
CA GLY A 97 12.85 31.63 10.61
C GLY A 97 13.14 30.95 9.28
N PHE A 98 13.93 31.59 8.43
CA PHE A 98 14.36 31.00 7.15
C PHE A 98 15.20 29.73 7.34
N PHE A 99 16.17 29.74 8.27
CA PHE A 99 17.04 28.59 8.51
C PHE A 99 16.27 27.35 8.94
N PHE A 100 15.35 27.49 9.88
CA PHE A 100 14.55 26.37 10.35
C PHE A 100 13.62 25.81 9.27
N GLU A 101 12.99 26.65 8.47
CA GLU A 101 12.09 26.20 7.40
C GLU A 101 12.89 25.50 6.29
N TYR A 102 14.06 26.03 5.95
CA TYR A 102 14.97 25.39 4.99
C TYR A 102 15.43 24.00 5.46
N ASP A 103 15.86 23.88 6.74
CA ASP A 103 16.34 22.61 7.32
C ASP A 103 15.21 21.58 7.42
N ALA A 104 14.00 21.99 7.84
CA ALA A 104 12.82 21.14 7.89
C ALA A 104 12.43 20.65 6.49
N GLY A 105 12.38 21.53 5.51
CA GLY A 105 12.08 21.18 4.12
C GLY A 105 13.10 20.19 3.54
N LYS A 106 14.40 20.40 3.79
CA LYS A 106 15.45 19.48 3.33
C LYS A 106 15.34 18.09 3.95
N LYS A 107 15.01 17.99 5.24
CA LYS A 107 14.78 16.70 5.92
C LYS A 107 13.57 15.97 5.38
N PHE A 108 12.49 16.68 5.11
CA PHE A 108 11.28 16.12 4.51
C PHE A 108 11.53 15.52 3.11
N ASP A 109 12.31 16.22 2.28
CA ASP A 109 12.64 15.73 0.94
C ASP A 109 13.52 14.48 0.94
N LEU A 110 14.48 14.40 1.85
CA LEU A 110 15.29 13.19 2.03
C LEU A 110 14.46 11.97 2.40
N LEU A 111 13.39 12.16 3.17
CA LEU A 111 12.47 11.09 3.56
C LEU A 111 11.55 10.69 2.40
N ASN A 112 11.09 11.65 1.60
CA ASN A 112 10.26 11.36 0.43
C ASN A 112 11.03 10.70 -0.73
N ALA A 113 12.32 10.97 -0.87
CA ALA A 113 13.16 10.33 -1.89
C ALA A 113 13.30 8.81 -1.71
N VAL A 114 13.10 8.28 -0.50
CA VAL A 114 13.08 6.84 -0.22
C VAL A 114 11.80 6.15 -0.75
N ASN A 115 10.76 6.92 -1.07
CA ASN A 115 9.44 6.43 -1.47
C ASN A 115 9.32 6.02 -2.95
N GLU A 116 10.35 6.18 -3.78
CA GLU A 116 10.26 5.97 -5.23
C GLU A 116 10.71 4.58 -5.72
N GLU A 117 10.93 3.61 -4.82
CA GLU A 117 11.38 2.25 -5.18
C GLU A 117 10.21 1.26 -5.39
N THR A 118 9.16 1.69 -6.10
CA THR A 118 8.14 0.73 -6.57
C THR A 118 8.75 -0.15 -7.65
N LEU A 119 8.74 -1.47 -7.44
CA LEU A 119 9.21 -2.45 -8.41
C LEU A 119 8.17 -2.66 -9.50
N VAL A 120 8.63 -2.87 -10.72
CA VAL A 120 7.83 -3.08 -11.93
C VAL A 120 8.36 -4.30 -12.67
N LYS A 121 7.48 -5.17 -13.12
CA LYS A 121 7.82 -6.35 -13.90
C LYS A 121 8.02 -5.97 -15.36
N VAL A 122 9.20 -6.22 -15.89
CA VAL A 122 9.55 -5.98 -17.31
C VAL A 122 10.15 -7.21 -17.94
N ILE A 123 9.96 -7.34 -19.25
CA ILE A 123 10.62 -8.38 -20.05
C ILE A 123 11.86 -7.76 -20.69
N ARG A 124 13.04 -8.25 -20.32
CA ARG A 124 14.35 -7.87 -20.90
C ARG A 124 15.19 -9.12 -21.08
N ASN A 125 15.99 -9.17 -22.13
CA ASN A 125 16.85 -10.32 -22.45
C ASN A 125 16.11 -11.68 -22.47
N GLY A 126 14.82 -11.70 -22.81
CA GLY A 126 13.98 -12.90 -22.84
C GLY A 126 13.47 -13.38 -21.48
N HIS A 127 13.69 -12.62 -20.40
CA HIS A 127 13.25 -13.00 -19.05
C HIS A 127 12.45 -11.88 -18.39
N VAL A 128 11.45 -12.26 -17.59
CA VAL A 128 10.73 -11.32 -16.71
C VAL A 128 11.64 -11.00 -15.53
N GLN A 129 11.83 -9.72 -15.26
CA GLN A 129 12.61 -9.24 -14.12
C GLN A 129 11.91 -8.07 -13.46
N GLU A 130 12.10 -7.91 -12.16
CA GLU A 130 11.60 -6.77 -11.39
C GLU A 130 12.66 -5.67 -11.36
N ILE A 131 12.28 -4.48 -11.77
CA ILE A 131 13.15 -3.30 -11.76
C ILE A 131 12.47 -2.14 -11.05
N PRO A 132 13.22 -1.20 -10.43
CA PRO A 132 12.63 0.03 -9.92
C PRO A 132 11.91 0.82 -11.03
N ARG A 133 10.75 1.39 -10.73
CA ARG A 133 9.95 2.20 -11.68
C ARG A 133 10.77 3.28 -12.38
N LYS A 134 11.73 3.89 -11.69
CA LYS A 134 12.64 4.91 -12.24
C LYS A 134 13.53 4.40 -13.37
N ASP A 135 13.77 3.08 -13.41
CA ASP A 135 14.67 2.42 -14.38
C ASP A 135 13.95 1.91 -15.62
N VAL A 136 12.63 2.08 -15.71
CA VAL A 136 11.83 1.82 -16.92
C VAL A 136 12.23 2.82 -18.01
N VAL A 137 12.46 2.32 -19.23
CA VAL A 137 12.86 3.13 -20.40
C VAL A 137 11.88 2.96 -21.55
N VAL A 138 11.93 3.89 -22.50
CA VAL A 138 11.14 3.78 -23.75
C VAL A 138 11.55 2.53 -24.51
N GLY A 139 10.55 1.74 -24.92
CA GLY A 139 10.73 0.44 -25.60
C GLY A 139 10.68 -0.77 -24.67
N ASP A 140 10.70 -0.60 -23.35
CA ASP A 140 10.49 -1.71 -22.40
C ASP A 140 9.13 -2.38 -22.62
N ILE A 141 9.08 -3.68 -22.40
CA ILE A 141 7.85 -4.46 -22.34
C ILE A 141 7.50 -4.65 -20.85
N VAL A 142 6.42 -4.02 -20.41
CA VAL A 142 5.94 -4.09 -19.03
C VAL A 142 4.79 -5.07 -18.94
N VAL A 143 4.83 -5.95 -17.93
CA VAL A 143 3.74 -6.85 -17.57
C VAL A 143 2.83 -6.13 -16.57
N LEU A 144 1.53 -6.14 -16.85
CA LEU A 144 0.51 -5.46 -16.06
C LEU A 144 -0.42 -6.49 -15.41
N GLU A 145 -0.57 -6.42 -14.10
CA GLU A 145 -1.44 -7.29 -13.31
C GLU A 145 -2.44 -6.46 -12.49
N THR A 146 -3.53 -7.10 -12.09
CA THR A 146 -4.56 -6.46 -11.26
C THR A 146 -3.97 -5.89 -9.96
N GLY A 147 -4.28 -4.64 -9.67
CA GLY A 147 -3.78 -3.91 -8.50
C GLY A 147 -2.45 -3.19 -8.69
N GLU A 148 -1.84 -3.27 -9.87
CA GLU A 148 -0.61 -2.55 -10.19
C GLU A 148 -0.89 -1.19 -10.82
N GLU A 149 -0.04 -0.21 -10.49
CA GLU A 149 -0.03 1.11 -11.12
C GLU A 149 0.80 1.05 -12.41
N VAL A 150 0.28 1.61 -13.48
CA VAL A 150 0.97 1.72 -14.77
C VAL A 150 2.17 2.66 -14.64
N PRO A 151 3.40 2.20 -14.89
CA PRO A 151 4.62 2.95 -14.58
C PRO A 151 4.96 4.06 -15.56
N ALA A 152 4.48 3.97 -16.80
CA ALA A 152 4.79 4.86 -17.92
C ALA A 152 3.66 4.84 -18.95
N ASP A 153 3.65 5.79 -19.91
CA ASP A 153 2.68 5.74 -20.99
C ASP A 153 3.15 4.76 -22.07
N GLY A 154 2.20 4.01 -22.65
CA GLY A 154 2.52 3.06 -23.71
C GLY A 154 1.33 2.53 -24.47
N GLU A 155 1.66 1.67 -25.43
CA GLU A 155 0.71 0.93 -26.26
C GLU A 155 0.57 -0.50 -25.74
N LEU A 156 -0.67 -0.97 -25.60
CA LEU A 156 -0.95 -2.36 -25.25
C LEU A 156 -0.58 -3.30 -26.41
N LEU A 157 0.15 -4.34 -26.09
CA LEU A 157 0.51 -5.42 -27.00
C LEU A 157 -0.44 -6.61 -26.84
N GLU A 158 -0.86 -6.85 -25.59
CA GLU A 158 -1.82 -7.86 -25.21
C GLU A 158 -2.71 -7.32 -24.08
N ALA A 159 -3.99 -7.62 -24.15
CA ALA A 159 -4.96 -7.25 -23.12
C ALA A 159 -5.99 -8.37 -22.97
N ILE A 160 -6.12 -8.93 -21.78
CA ILE A 160 -7.08 -9.99 -21.46
C ILE A 160 -8.00 -9.46 -20.36
N SER A 161 -9.23 -9.12 -20.75
CA SER A 161 -10.25 -8.54 -19.85
C SER A 161 -9.71 -7.34 -19.06
N LEU A 162 -8.82 -6.55 -19.66
CA LEU A 162 -8.10 -5.49 -18.98
C LEU A 162 -9.01 -4.29 -18.72
N GLN A 163 -9.17 -3.95 -17.44
CA GLN A 163 -9.87 -2.76 -16.97
C GLN A 163 -8.93 -1.90 -16.15
N VAL A 164 -8.92 -0.60 -16.42
CA VAL A 164 -8.07 0.36 -15.72
C VAL A 164 -8.88 1.51 -15.13
N ASN A 165 -8.44 1.99 -13.99
CA ASN A 165 -8.97 3.21 -13.38
C ASN A 165 -8.17 4.40 -13.91
N GLU A 166 -8.81 5.25 -14.71
CA GLU A 166 -8.25 6.47 -15.30
C GLU A 166 -8.77 7.75 -14.61
N SER A 167 -9.44 7.64 -13.45
CA SER A 167 -10.07 8.78 -12.78
C SER A 167 -9.13 9.94 -12.48
N ASN A 168 -7.85 9.65 -12.27
CA ASN A 168 -6.81 10.67 -12.03
C ASN A 168 -6.51 11.54 -13.26
N LEU A 169 -6.82 11.05 -14.47
CA LEU A 169 -6.55 11.74 -15.73
C LEU A 169 -7.81 12.16 -16.46
N THR A 170 -8.84 11.30 -16.49
CA THR A 170 -10.07 11.52 -17.28
C THR A 170 -11.30 11.76 -16.42
N GLY A 171 -11.24 11.40 -15.12
CA GLY A 171 -12.40 11.38 -14.24
C GLY A 171 -13.23 10.10 -14.33
N GLU A 172 -12.88 9.17 -15.21
CA GLU A 172 -13.60 7.90 -15.39
C GLU A 172 -13.03 6.80 -14.50
N PRO A 173 -13.85 6.19 -13.63
CA PRO A 173 -13.34 5.26 -12.61
C PRO A 173 -12.97 3.87 -13.15
N VAL A 174 -13.52 3.46 -14.29
CA VAL A 174 -13.20 2.17 -14.93
C VAL A 174 -13.34 2.30 -16.44
N VAL A 175 -12.25 2.03 -17.16
CA VAL A 175 -12.21 2.02 -18.62
C VAL A 175 -11.71 0.65 -19.09
N THR A 176 -12.42 0.03 -20.03
CA THR A 176 -11.97 -1.23 -20.64
C THR A 176 -10.93 -0.95 -21.71
N LYS A 177 -9.80 -1.63 -21.63
CA LYS A 177 -8.71 -1.54 -22.60
C LYS A 177 -8.62 -2.81 -23.43
N THR A 178 -8.40 -2.64 -24.72
CA THR A 178 -8.34 -3.77 -25.67
C THR A 178 -7.35 -3.48 -26.81
N THR A 179 -6.82 -4.55 -27.39
CA THR A 179 -5.97 -4.49 -28.60
C THR A 179 -6.75 -4.80 -29.86
N VAL A 180 -8.04 -5.16 -29.74
CA VAL A 180 -8.90 -5.52 -30.86
C VAL A 180 -9.53 -4.24 -31.43
N GLU A 181 -9.14 -3.82 -32.63
CA GLU A 181 -9.62 -2.58 -33.26
C GLU A 181 -11.16 -2.49 -33.40
N ALA A 182 -11.85 -3.63 -33.54
CA ALA A 182 -13.29 -3.68 -33.63
C ALA A 182 -14.02 -3.32 -32.33
N ASP A 183 -13.33 -3.43 -31.20
CA ASP A 183 -13.86 -3.17 -29.85
C ASP A 183 -13.37 -1.83 -29.30
N PHE A 184 -12.77 -0.97 -30.12
CA PHE A 184 -12.32 0.35 -29.69
C PHE A 184 -13.52 1.26 -29.41
N ASP A 185 -13.48 1.93 -28.28
CA ASP A 185 -14.44 2.97 -27.93
C ASP A 185 -14.04 4.29 -28.62
N GLU A 186 -14.85 4.72 -29.58
CA GLU A 186 -14.63 5.95 -30.34
C GLU A 186 -14.88 7.23 -29.53
N GLU A 187 -15.61 7.13 -28.40
CA GLU A 187 -15.91 8.26 -27.50
C GLU A 187 -14.89 8.38 -26.35
N ALA A 188 -13.99 7.39 -26.18
CA ALA A 188 -12.99 7.41 -25.13
C ALA A 188 -12.00 8.58 -25.27
N THR A 189 -11.66 9.21 -24.16
CA THR A 189 -10.68 10.32 -24.11
C THR A 189 -9.31 9.93 -24.65
N TYR A 190 -8.91 8.68 -24.39
CA TYR A 190 -7.68 8.07 -24.92
C TYR A 190 -8.01 6.76 -25.62
N ALA A 191 -7.32 6.46 -26.70
CA ALA A 191 -7.55 5.25 -27.49
C ALA A 191 -7.53 3.98 -26.62
N SER A 192 -8.39 3.01 -26.96
CA SER A 192 -8.60 1.80 -26.15
C SER A 192 -7.36 0.91 -26.06
N ASN A 193 -6.38 1.05 -26.97
CA ASN A 193 -5.09 0.35 -26.95
C ASN A 193 -3.97 1.16 -26.26
N ARG A 194 -4.25 2.35 -25.74
CA ARG A 194 -3.26 3.15 -24.97
C ARG A 194 -3.52 3.04 -23.49
N ILE A 195 -2.43 2.92 -22.76
CA ILE A 195 -2.44 2.88 -21.30
C ILE A 195 -1.49 3.95 -20.77
N LEU A 196 -1.88 4.63 -19.70
CA LEU A 196 -1.24 5.85 -19.24
C LEU A 196 -0.65 5.68 -17.85
N ARG A 197 0.47 6.34 -17.60
CA ARG A 197 1.12 6.41 -16.30
C ARG A 197 0.17 6.91 -15.22
N GLY A 198 0.24 6.29 -14.02
CA GLY A 198 -0.56 6.69 -12.87
C GLY A 198 -2.01 6.21 -12.92
N THR A 199 -2.39 5.45 -13.95
CA THR A 199 -3.63 4.68 -13.95
C THR A 199 -3.40 3.34 -13.26
N THR A 200 -4.47 2.71 -12.77
CA THR A 200 -4.36 1.47 -12.01
C THR A 200 -5.14 0.35 -12.68
N VAL A 201 -4.54 -0.82 -12.79
CA VAL A 201 -5.22 -2.02 -13.29
C VAL A 201 -6.24 -2.50 -12.24
N VAL A 202 -7.52 -2.46 -12.59
CA VAL A 202 -8.64 -2.86 -11.70
C VAL A 202 -8.93 -4.34 -11.86
N ASP A 203 -8.92 -4.84 -13.09
CA ASP A 203 -9.19 -6.24 -13.42
C ASP A 203 -8.45 -6.65 -14.70
N GLY A 204 -8.21 -7.95 -14.86
CA GLY A 204 -7.53 -8.52 -16.00
C GLY A 204 -6.00 -8.38 -15.93
N HIS A 205 -5.35 -8.66 -17.06
CA HIS A 205 -3.91 -8.53 -17.21
C HIS A 205 -3.55 -8.21 -18.67
N GLY A 206 -2.33 -7.71 -18.87
CA GLY A 206 -1.85 -7.39 -20.21
C GLY A 206 -0.37 -7.10 -20.23
N THR A 207 0.15 -6.89 -21.44
CA THR A 207 1.51 -6.41 -21.65
C THR A 207 1.47 -5.12 -22.45
N MET A 208 2.34 -4.18 -22.11
CA MET A 208 2.47 -2.90 -22.80
C MET A 208 3.90 -2.65 -23.27
N ARG A 209 4.05 -1.94 -24.37
CA ARG A 209 5.32 -1.35 -24.79
C ARG A 209 5.35 0.12 -24.38
N VAL A 210 6.38 0.49 -23.64
CA VAL A 210 6.57 1.87 -23.16
C VAL A 210 6.89 2.81 -24.33
N GLU A 211 6.13 3.90 -24.46
CA GLU A 211 6.31 4.93 -25.49
C GLU A 211 6.85 6.24 -24.90
N ALA A 212 6.47 6.59 -23.67
CA ALA A 212 6.94 7.81 -23.00
C ALA A 212 7.21 7.55 -21.51
N VAL A 213 8.28 8.18 -21.00
CA VAL A 213 8.70 8.09 -19.60
C VAL A 213 8.84 9.48 -18.96
N GLY A 214 8.78 9.54 -17.64
CA GLY A 214 9.00 10.75 -16.86
C GLY A 214 8.09 11.91 -17.28
N ASP A 215 8.69 13.06 -17.52
CA ASP A 215 7.98 14.30 -17.88
C ASP A 215 7.34 14.27 -19.28
N ALA A 216 7.68 13.30 -20.11
CA ALA A 216 7.08 13.13 -21.44
C ALA A 216 5.71 12.45 -21.38
N THR A 217 5.36 11.81 -20.26
CA THR A 217 4.06 11.18 -20.04
C THR A 217 2.94 12.21 -19.92
N GLU A 218 1.67 11.81 -20.13
CA GLU A 218 0.51 12.71 -19.99
C GLU A 218 0.43 13.32 -18.58
N ILE A 219 0.64 12.50 -17.54
CA ILE A 219 0.68 12.99 -16.16
C ILE A 219 1.87 13.94 -15.93
N GLY A 220 3.00 13.70 -16.58
CA GLY A 220 4.17 14.58 -16.52
C GLY A 220 3.91 15.95 -17.15
N LYS A 221 3.17 16.00 -18.25
CA LYS A 221 2.74 17.26 -18.89
C LYS A 221 1.80 18.06 -18.00
N VAL A 222 0.84 17.39 -17.33
CA VAL A 222 -0.09 18.02 -16.38
C VAL A 222 0.66 18.50 -15.14
N ALA A 223 1.59 17.71 -14.58
CA ALA A 223 2.37 18.08 -13.41
C ALA A 223 3.24 19.31 -13.63
N ARG A 224 3.79 19.52 -14.85
CA ARG A 224 4.51 20.74 -15.23
C ARG A 224 3.63 21.99 -15.25
N GLN A 225 2.35 21.86 -15.51
CA GLN A 225 1.39 22.99 -15.54
C GLN A 225 0.87 23.32 -14.14
N SER A 226 0.85 22.36 -13.22
CA SER A 226 0.37 22.52 -11.85
C SER A 226 1.53 22.88 -10.93
N THR A 227 1.76 24.21 -10.77
CA THR A 227 2.91 24.73 -10.00
C THR A 227 2.64 24.84 -8.49
N GLU A 228 1.50 24.37 -7.98
CA GLU A 228 1.12 24.49 -6.57
C GLU A 228 1.24 23.16 -5.83
N GLN A 229 2.22 23.07 -4.93
CA GLN A 229 2.24 22.05 -3.88
C GLN A 229 1.21 22.42 -2.82
N ASN A 230 0.04 21.80 -2.84
CA ASN A 230 -0.88 21.83 -1.71
C ASN A 230 -0.39 20.84 -0.65
N THR A 231 0.49 21.29 0.22
CA THR A 231 0.79 20.57 1.46
C THR A 231 -0.34 20.85 2.43
N GLU A 232 -1.28 19.92 2.60
CA GLU A 232 -2.34 20.08 3.58
C GLU A 232 -1.74 20.15 4.99
N PRO A 233 -2.07 21.19 5.77
CA PRO A 233 -1.54 21.34 7.12
C PRO A 233 -2.10 20.26 8.05
N THR A 234 -1.27 19.75 8.98
CA THR A 234 -1.70 18.77 9.97
C THR A 234 -2.80 19.33 10.90
N PRO A 235 -3.69 18.49 11.46
CA PRO A 235 -4.71 18.93 12.41
C PRO A 235 -4.13 19.74 13.59
N LEU A 236 -2.98 19.32 14.10
CA LEU A 236 -2.25 20.03 15.16
C LEU A 236 -1.77 21.40 14.68
N ASN A 237 -1.19 21.48 13.48
CA ASN A 237 -0.75 22.76 12.92
C ASN A 237 -1.92 23.74 12.75
N ILE A 238 -3.11 23.25 12.34
CA ILE A 238 -4.32 24.08 12.29
C ILE A 238 -4.73 24.58 13.68
N GLN A 239 -4.69 23.72 14.71
CA GLN A 239 -5.05 24.11 16.08
C GLN A 239 -4.05 25.10 16.66
N LEU A 240 -2.75 24.86 16.46
CA LEU A 240 -1.68 25.76 16.92
C LEU A 240 -1.72 27.11 16.21
N THR A 241 -2.00 27.12 14.92
CA THR A 241 -2.20 28.37 14.17
C THR A 241 -3.40 29.15 14.68
N LYS A 242 -4.52 28.49 15.02
CA LYS A 242 -5.67 29.14 15.64
C LYS A 242 -5.33 29.73 17.02
N LEU A 243 -4.56 28.97 17.82
CA LEU A 243 -4.11 29.42 19.13
C LEU A 243 -3.15 30.62 19.02
N ALA A 244 -2.15 30.53 18.14
CA ALA A 244 -1.20 31.61 17.86
C ALA A 244 -1.92 32.88 17.40
N ASN A 245 -2.90 32.74 16.49
CA ASN A 245 -3.73 33.85 16.04
C ASN A 245 -4.59 34.48 17.18
N LEU A 246 -5.11 33.66 18.10
CA LEU A 246 -5.84 34.15 19.25
C LEU A 246 -4.91 34.94 20.19
N ILE A 247 -3.75 34.38 20.53
CA ILE A 247 -2.74 35.03 21.39
C ILE A 247 -2.24 36.31 20.71
N GLY A 248 -1.99 36.27 19.39
CA GLY A 248 -1.63 37.43 18.60
C GLY A 248 -2.67 38.56 18.71
N LYS A 249 -3.97 38.25 18.52
CA LYS A 249 -5.05 39.24 18.65
C LYS A 249 -5.09 39.86 20.03
N ILE A 250 -4.93 39.07 21.09
CA ILE A 250 -4.88 39.56 22.48
C ILE A 250 -3.64 40.45 22.65
N GLY A 251 -2.46 40.02 22.22
CA GLY A 251 -1.20 40.76 22.27
C GLY A 251 -1.30 42.11 21.56
N PHE A 252 -1.81 42.13 20.33
CA PHE A 252 -2.05 43.37 19.58
C PHE A 252 -3.02 44.32 20.27
N SER A 253 -4.09 43.76 20.88
CA SER A 253 -5.09 44.59 21.60
C SER A 253 -4.48 45.21 22.85
N VAL A 254 -3.73 44.43 23.63
CA VAL A 254 -3.05 44.93 24.85
C VAL A 254 -1.98 45.96 24.52
N ALA A 255 -1.15 45.68 23.50
CA ALA A 255 -0.10 46.58 23.03
C ALA A 255 -0.69 47.89 22.50
N GLY A 256 -1.75 47.83 21.70
CA GLY A 256 -2.45 49.01 21.19
C GLY A 256 -3.08 49.86 22.30
N LEU A 257 -3.69 49.20 23.30
CA LEU A 257 -4.26 49.90 24.47
C LEU A 257 -3.17 50.56 25.30
N ALA A 258 -2.06 49.86 25.57
CA ALA A 258 -0.91 50.39 26.28
C ALA A 258 -0.31 51.61 25.56
N PHE A 259 -0.09 51.46 24.24
CA PHE A 259 0.37 52.57 23.40
C PHE A 259 -0.57 53.78 23.51
N LEU A 260 -1.88 53.58 23.36
CA LEU A 260 -2.87 54.66 23.42
C LEU A 260 -2.87 55.36 24.77
N ILE A 261 -2.82 54.63 25.88
CA ILE A 261 -2.82 55.17 27.23
C ILE A 261 -1.57 56.08 27.45
N PHE A 262 -0.36 55.57 27.11
CA PHE A 262 0.88 56.31 27.31
C PHE A 262 0.99 57.46 26.31
N PHE A 263 0.56 57.28 25.07
CA PHE A 263 0.53 58.35 24.06
C PHE A 263 -0.39 59.51 24.49
N VAL A 264 -1.60 59.18 24.96
CA VAL A 264 -2.50 60.25 25.46
C VAL A 264 -1.94 60.93 26.70
N LYS A 265 -1.44 60.14 27.67
CA LYS A 265 -0.94 60.66 28.93
C LYS A 265 0.30 61.56 28.77
N ASP A 266 1.28 61.11 28.02
CA ASP A 266 2.63 61.72 28.03
C ASP A 266 2.91 62.53 26.75
N VAL A 267 2.10 62.41 25.71
CA VAL A 267 2.23 63.18 24.46
C VAL A 267 1.06 64.19 24.34
N VAL A 268 -0.18 63.71 24.35
CA VAL A 268 -1.34 64.58 24.08
C VAL A 268 -1.60 65.56 25.23
N LEU A 269 -1.44 65.13 26.50
CA LEU A 269 -1.72 65.96 27.68
C LEU A 269 -0.52 66.78 28.13
N VAL A 270 0.70 66.49 27.71
CA VAL A 270 1.92 67.18 28.14
C VAL A 270 2.36 68.25 27.15
N TYR A 271 2.28 68.02 25.84
CA TYR A 271 2.74 68.93 24.80
C TYR A 271 1.64 69.86 24.33
N ASP A 272 1.93 71.17 24.28
CA ASP A 272 1.04 72.19 23.69
C ASP A 272 1.34 72.31 22.20
N PHE A 273 0.60 71.58 21.37
CA PHE A 273 0.79 71.56 19.92
C PHE A 273 0.51 72.91 19.24
N SER A 274 -0.11 73.87 19.91
CA SER A 274 -0.37 75.20 19.37
C SER A 274 0.91 76.06 19.31
N SER A 275 1.93 75.69 20.10
CA SER A 275 3.21 76.39 20.17
C SER A 275 4.26 75.87 19.17
N PHE A 276 3.98 74.82 18.41
CA PHE A 276 4.91 74.17 17.48
C PHE A 276 4.94 74.87 16.13
N HIS A 277 6.02 75.56 15.81
CA HIS A 277 6.18 76.29 14.56
C HIS A 277 7.31 75.77 13.67
N THR A 278 8.25 74.97 14.23
CA THR A 278 9.34 74.38 13.47
C THR A 278 9.41 72.86 13.65
N PHE A 279 10.03 72.13 12.73
CA PHE A 279 10.20 70.70 12.86
C PHE A 279 10.93 70.30 14.16
N ARG A 280 11.80 71.13 14.65
CA ARG A 280 12.50 70.92 15.94
C ARG A 280 11.57 70.90 17.13
N ASP A 281 10.49 71.62 17.11
CA ASP A 281 9.51 71.66 18.19
C ASP A 281 8.72 70.37 18.29
N TRP A 282 8.53 69.64 17.16
CA TRP A 282 7.88 68.32 17.11
C TRP A 282 8.78 67.18 17.56
N LEU A 283 10.11 67.38 17.60
CA LEU A 283 11.04 66.30 17.84
C LEU A 283 10.85 65.59 19.19
N PRO A 284 10.68 66.26 20.34
CA PRO A 284 10.47 65.61 21.62
C PRO A 284 9.15 64.80 21.68
N ALA A 285 8.07 65.31 21.07
CA ALA A 285 6.80 64.60 21.02
C ALA A 285 6.90 63.37 20.08
N LEU A 286 7.68 63.49 19.00
CA LEU A 286 7.90 62.37 18.08
C LEU A 286 8.75 61.26 18.74
N GLN A 287 9.80 61.65 19.51
CA GLN A 287 10.62 60.70 20.27
C GLN A 287 9.79 59.94 21.34
N ALA A 288 8.99 60.66 22.12
CA ALA A 288 8.12 60.04 23.09
C ALA A 288 7.12 59.07 22.41
N THR A 289 6.57 59.47 21.26
CA THR A 289 5.68 58.64 20.47
C THR A 289 6.36 57.36 19.99
N LEU A 290 7.60 57.49 19.48
CA LEU A 290 8.40 56.34 19.02
C LEU A 290 8.74 55.40 20.18
N GLN A 291 9.11 55.94 21.35
CA GLN A 291 9.40 55.12 22.53
C GLN A 291 8.20 54.27 22.95
N TYR A 292 6.99 54.85 23.00
CA TYR A 292 5.79 54.05 23.29
C TYR A 292 5.40 53.12 22.20
N PHE A 293 5.62 53.49 20.94
CA PHE A 293 5.44 52.59 19.80
C PHE A 293 6.41 51.40 19.89
N MET A 294 7.68 51.61 20.20
CA MET A 294 8.65 50.53 20.40
C MET A 294 8.29 49.62 21.58
N MET A 295 7.76 50.18 22.66
CA MET A 295 7.24 49.40 23.80
C MET A 295 6.06 48.52 23.36
N ALA A 296 5.12 49.04 22.58
CA ALA A 296 4.00 48.28 22.04
C ALA A 296 4.47 47.18 21.10
N VAL A 297 5.45 47.46 20.24
CA VAL A 297 6.09 46.45 19.35
C VAL A 297 6.74 45.33 20.17
N THR A 298 7.47 45.68 21.21
CA THR A 298 8.08 44.68 22.12
C THR A 298 7.03 43.78 22.77
N LEU A 299 5.91 44.33 23.21
CA LEU A 299 4.78 43.56 23.76
C LEU A 299 4.19 42.60 22.70
N ILE A 300 4.06 43.03 21.46
CA ILE A 300 3.56 42.20 20.36
C ILE A 300 4.54 41.04 20.09
N VAL A 301 5.84 41.33 19.91
CA VAL A 301 6.88 40.34 19.65
C VAL A 301 6.93 39.28 20.75
N VAL A 302 6.89 39.68 21.99
CA VAL A 302 6.90 38.73 23.13
C VAL A 302 5.60 37.92 23.21
N ALA A 303 4.47 38.48 22.80
CA ALA A 303 3.16 37.81 22.87
C ALA A 303 2.96 36.77 21.75
N VAL A 304 3.59 36.94 20.58
CA VAL A 304 3.39 36.03 19.43
C VAL A 304 4.40 34.87 19.47
N PRO A 305 3.91 33.61 19.63
CA PRO A 305 4.80 32.44 19.67
C PRO A 305 5.21 32.00 18.24
N GLU A 306 6.07 32.77 17.59
CA GLU A 306 6.49 32.54 16.18
C GLU A 306 7.19 31.18 15.95
N GLY A 307 7.88 30.68 16.97
CA GLY A 307 8.61 29.41 16.89
C GLY A 307 7.72 28.15 17.01
N LEU A 308 6.46 28.29 17.45
CA LEU A 308 5.63 27.15 17.79
C LEU A 308 5.26 26.27 16.57
N PRO A 309 4.73 26.80 15.44
CA PRO A 309 4.42 25.98 14.27
C PRO A 309 5.65 25.32 13.69
N MET A 310 6.78 25.98 13.75
CA MET A 310 8.05 25.54 13.21
C MET A 310 8.67 24.42 14.06
N SER A 311 8.63 24.55 15.39
CA SER A 311 9.13 23.50 16.29
C SER A 311 8.32 22.21 16.16
N VAL A 312 7.00 22.29 15.95
CA VAL A 312 6.14 21.14 15.68
C VAL A 312 6.50 20.48 14.36
N THR A 313 6.66 21.24 13.28
CA THR A 313 7.07 20.68 11.98
C THR A 313 8.42 19.96 12.07
N LEU A 314 9.37 20.54 12.79
CA LEU A 314 10.67 19.91 13.04
C LEU A 314 10.54 18.61 13.86
N SER A 315 9.72 18.65 14.91
CA SER A 315 9.45 17.49 15.77
C SER A 315 8.78 16.35 14.98
N LEU A 316 7.80 16.68 14.13
CA LEU A 316 7.16 15.72 13.22
C LEU A 316 8.18 15.11 12.23
N ALA A 317 9.05 15.93 11.62
CA ALA A 317 10.08 15.45 10.69
C ALA A 317 11.09 14.50 11.40
N LEU A 318 11.51 14.83 12.62
CA LEU A 318 12.37 13.95 13.42
C LEU A 318 11.69 12.62 13.77
N ASN A 319 10.39 12.68 14.09
CA ASN A 319 9.61 11.49 14.41
C ASN A 319 9.38 10.60 13.18
N MET A 320 9.14 11.17 12.00
CA MET A 320 9.11 10.42 10.73
C MET A 320 10.40 9.63 10.52
N ARG A 321 11.57 10.24 10.80
CA ARG A 321 12.86 9.54 10.72
C ARG A 321 12.96 8.38 11.71
N ARG A 322 12.48 8.56 12.93
CA ARG A 322 12.43 7.48 13.97
C ARG A 322 11.50 6.36 13.52
N MET A 323 10.32 6.68 12.99
CA MET A 323 9.38 5.71 12.44
C MET A 323 9.98 4.92 11.28
N LEU A 324 10.69 5.60 10.36
CA LEU A 324 11.37 4.93 9.26
C LEU A 324 12.45 3.95 9.75
N SER A 325 13.20 4.29 10.80
CA SER A 325 14.19 3.38 11.40
C SER A 325 13.58 2.12 12.04
N THR A 326 12.27 2.10 12.22
CA THR A 326 11.47 0.97 12.72
C THR A 326 10.52 0.43 11.65
N ASN A 327 10.92 0.48 10.39
CA ASN A 327 10.22 -0.05 9.22
C ASN A 327 8.85 0.59 8.92
N ASN A 328 8.59 1.79 9.43
CA ASN A 328 7.37 2.54 9.17
C ASN A 328 7.66 3.71 8.24
N LEU A 329 7.39 3.57 6.96
CA LEU A 329 7.55 4.62 5.98
C LEU A 329 6.33 5.54 5.99
N VAL A 330 6.48 6.71 6.58
CA VAL A 330 5.41 7.72 6.65
C VAL A 330 5.33 8.47 5.33
N ARG A 331 4.18 8.41 4.69
CA ARG A 331 3.88 9.10 3.43
C ARG A 331 3.22 10.46 3.65
N LYS A 332 2.35 10.56 4.66
CA LYS A 332 1.68 11.81 5.04
C LYS A 332 2.07 12.19 6.47
N MET A 333 2.55 13.40 6.66
CA MET A 333 3.12 13.88 7.92
C MET A 333 2.14 13.81 9.11
N HIS A 334 0.85 14.07 8.87
CA HIS A 334 -0.17 14.04 9.93
C HIS A 334 -0.36 12.65 10.56
N ALA A 335 0.00 11.60 9.84
CA ALA A 335 -0.12 10.24 10.34
C ALA A 335 0.78 9.98 11.56
N CYS A 336 1.95 10.66 11.66
CA CYS A 336 2.84 10.53 12.82
C CYS A 336 2.15 10.92 14.13
N GLU A 337 1.40 12.02 14.10
CA GLU A 337 0.65 12.53 15.24
C GLU A 337 -0.57 11.63 15.53
N THR A 338 -1.35 11.33 14.49
CA THR A 338 -2.60 10.61 14.60
C THR A 338 -2.39 9.17 15.09
N MET A 339 -1.25 8.53 14.73
CA MET A 339 -0.88 7.20 15.24
C MET A 339 -0.84 7.14 16.78
N GLY A 340 -0.44 8.21 17.45
CA GLY A 340 -0.44 8.29 18.92
C GLY A 340 -1.83 8.33 19.55
N ALA A 341 -2.84 8.74 18.80
CA ALA A 341 -4.22 8.89 19.26
C ALA A 341 -5.12 7.68 18.91
N ILE A 342 -4.61 6.67 18.21
CA ILE A 342 -5.40 5.52 17.74
C ILE A 342 -6.02 4.76 18.91
N THR A 343 -7.32 4.47 18.78
CA THR A 343 -8.12 3.66 19.71
C THR A 343 -8.59 2.33 19.11
N VAL A 344 -8.68 2.24 17.77
CA VAL A 344 -9.13 1.02 17.07
C VAL A 344 -8.25 0.79 15.85
N ILE A 345 -7.87 -0.48 15.64
CA ILE A 345 -7.21 -0.96 14.42
C ILE A 345 -8.16 -1.95 13.72
N CYS A 346 -8.58 -1.63 12.50
CA CYS A 346 -9.28 -2.56 11.62
C CYS A 346 -8.24 -3.19 10.69
N THR A 347 -8.05 -4.51 10.79
CA THR A 347 -7.02 -5.22 10.03
C THR A 347 -7.64 -6.21 9.07
N ASP A 348 -7.10 -6.28 7.84
CA ASP A 348 -7.38 -7.43 6.99
C ASP A 348 -6.64 -8.67 7.52
N LYS A 349 -7.06 -9.84 7.06
CA LYS A 349 -6.46 -11.12 7.42
C LYS A 349 -5.26 -11.42 6.53
N THR A 350 -5.52 -11.51 5.21
CA THR A 350 -4.57 -11.99 4.21
C THR A 350 -3.43 -10.97 4.02
N GLY A 351 -2.18 -11.45 3.98
CA GLY A 351 -1.02 -10.60 3.81
C GLY A 351 -0.64 -9.76 5.04
N THR A 352 -1.60 -9.45 5.91
CA THR A 352 -1.41 -8.64 7.13
C THR A 352 -1.20 -9.51 8.37
N LEU A 353 -2.21 -10.32 8.73
CA LEU A 353 -2.11 -11.24 9.87
C LEU A 353 -1.46 -12.57 9.48
N THR A 354 -1.57 -12.95 8.21
CA THR A 354 -1.00 -14.15 7.63
C THR A 354 0.14 -13.82 6.68
N GLN A 355 0.92 -14.84 6.29
CA GLN A 355 2.11 -14.66 5.47
C GLN A 355 1.81 -14.42 3.98
N ASN A 356 0.54 -14.54 3.55
CA ASN A 356 0.12 -14.59 2.15
C ASN A 356 0.90 -15.65 1.34
N LEU A 357 1.26 -16.73 1.99
CA LEU A 357 2.02 -17.84 1.43
C LEU A 357 1.31 -19.15 1.78
N MET A 358 0.59 -19.70 0.82
CA MET A 358 -0.05 -21.01 1.00
C MET A 358 1.01 -22.08 1.27
N GLN A 359 0.80 -22.89 2.30
CA GLN A 359 1.68 -23.98 2.68
C GLN A 359 0.86 -25.24 2.94
N VAL A 360 1.43 -26.40 2.60
CA VAL A 360 0.85 -27.70 2.96
C VAL A 360 0.98 -27.85 4.48
N HIS A 361 -0.18 -27.91 5.14
CA HIS A 361 -0.26 -28.13 6.59
C HIS A 361 -0.20 -29.63 6.91
N GLU A 362 -1.01 -30.41 6.21
CA GLU A 362 -1.08 -31.86 6.42
C GLU A 362 -1.28 -32.57 5.07
N PRO A 363 -0.29 -33.33 4.60
CA PRO A 363 -0.37 -34.16 3.40
C PRO A 363 -0.90 -35.54 3.77
N ASN A 364 -2.19 -35.75 3.75
CA ASN A 364 -2.81 -37.00 4.16
C ASN A 364 -3.10 -37.91 2.96
N PHE A 365 -2.04 -38.58 2.48
CA PHE A 365 -2.14 -39.64 1.48
C PHE A 365 -2.26 -40.98 2.19
N TYR A 366 -3.42 -41.62 2.13
CA TYR A 366 -3.82 -42.76 2.97
C TYR A 366 -2.99 -44.03 2.80
N GLY A 367 -2.25 -44.15 1.72
CA GLY A 367 -1.37 -45.29 1.47
C GLY A 367 0.10 -45.09 1.84
N LEU A 368 0.50 -43.87 2.27
CA LEU A 368 1.88 -43.57 2.63
C LEU A 368 2.17 -44.01 4.08
N LYS A 369 3.21 -44.81 4.28
CA LYS A 369 3.52 -45.47 5.56
C LYS A 369 4.14 -44.56 6.63
N ASN A 370 4.68 -43.41 6.30
CA ASN A 370 5.47 -42.58 7.20
C ASN A 370 4.93 -41.14 7.35
N ASN A 371 3.71 -40.96 7.85
CA ASN A 371 3.13 -39.63 8.12
C ASN A 371 3.34 -38.61 6.97
N GLY A 372 3.15 -39.03 5.73
CA GLY A 372 3.28 -38.18 4.54
C GLY A 372 4.70 -38.00 4.02
N GLN A 373 5.72 -38.71 4.52
CA GLN A 373 7.03 -38.75 3.91
C GLN A 373 7.03 -39.59 2.64
N LEU A 374 7.57 -39.02 1.57
CA LEU A 374 7.70 -39.68 0.27
C LEU A 374 8.91 -40.61 0.27
N GLY A 375 8.74 -41.83 -0.25
CA GLY A 375 9.76 -42.86 -0.38
C GLY A 375 9.98 -43.28 -1.85
N ASN A 376 10.53 -44.49 -2.04
CA ASN A 376 10.77 -45.08 -3.36
C ASN A 376 9.69 -46.09 -3.78
N ASP A 377 8.62 -46.24 -3.01
CA ASP A 377 7.49 -47.10 -3.31
C ASP A 377 6.63 -46.52 -4.46
N ASP A 378 5.85 -47.38 -5.10
CA ASP A 378 5.06 -46.99 -6.28
C ASP A 378 4.01 -45.91 -5.96
N LEU A 379 3.47 -45.89 -4.72
CA LEU A 379 2.53 -44.90 -4.31
C LEU A 379 3.20 -43.52 -4.14
N SER A 380 4.40 -43.47 -3.53
CA SER A 380 5.19 -42.23 -3.45
C SER A 380 5.51 -41.69 -4.84
N LYS A 381 5.85 -42.56 -5.78
CA LYS A 381 6.11 -42.17 -7.17
C LYS A 381 4.86 -41.58 -7.86
N LEU A 382 3.69 -42.20 -7.67
CA LEU A 382 2.40 -41.65 -8.16
C LEU A 382 2.08 -40.27 -7.57
N VAL A 383 2.29 -40.08 -6.28
CA VAL A 383 2.08 -38.80 -5.62
C VAL A 383 3.06 -37.72 -6.16
N MET A 384 4.36 -38.07 -6.24
CA MET A 384 5.39 -37.14 -6.74
C MET A 384 5.13 -36.72 -8.20
N GLU A 385 4.86 -37.69 -9.08
CA GLU A 385 4.61 -37.42 -10.51
C GLU A 385 3.25 -36.70 -10.66
N GLY A 386 2.21 -37.12 -9.91
CA GLY A 386 0.89 -36.52 -9.97
C GLY A 386 0.88 -35.05 -9.57
N ILE A 387 1.61 -34.65 -8.52
CA ILE A 387 1.74 -33.27 -8.15
C ILE A 387 2.60 -32.51 -9.16
N SER A 388 3.69 -33.09 -9.64
CA SER A 388 4.61 -32.44 -10.58
C SER A 388 3.99 -32.22 -11.97
N ALA A 389 3.38 -33.26 -12.55
CA ALA A 389 2.85 -33.21 -13.92
C ALA A 389 1.46 -32.57 -14.02
N ASN A 390 0.60 -32.79 -13.01
CA ASN A 390 -0.74 -32.19 -12.96
C ASN A 390 -0.72 -30.82 -12.27
N SER A 391 0.11 -29.89 -12.78
CA SER A 391 0.27 -28.54 -12.25
C SER A 391 0.67 -27.56 -13.35
N THR A 392 0.17 -26.33 -13.26
CA THR A 392 0.54 -25.22 -14.13
C THR A 392 1.51 -24.24 -13.45
N ALA A 393 1.76 -24.38 -12.15
CA ALA A 393 2.67 -23.56 -11.39
C ALA A 393 4.13 -23.95 -11.57
N PHE A 394 5.04 -23.02 -11.25
CA PHE A 394 6.49 -23.17 -11.27
C PHE A 394 7.12 -22.59 -10.00
N LEU A 395 8.31 -23.05 -9.64
CA LEU A 395 9.17 -22.41 -8.64
C LEU A 395 10.31 -21.70 -9.37
N GLU A 396 10.63 -20.49 -8.95
CA GLU A 396 11.83 -19.77 -9.42
C GLU A 396 13.10 -20.44 -8.88
N GLU A 397 14.22 -20.30 -9.61
CA GLU A 397 15.50 -20.82 -9.15
C GLU A 397 15.92 -20.21 -7.81
N GLU A 398 16.47 -21.04 -6.92
CA GLU A 398 16.94 -20.61 -5.60
C GLU A 398 18.04 -19.54 -5.73
N VAL A 399 17.75 -18.32 -5.35
CA VAL A 399 18.77 -17.34 -5.01
C VAL A 399 19.34 -17.72 -3.64
N THR A 400 20.66 -17.92 -3.54
CA THR A 400 21.36 -18.43 -2.36
C THR A 400 20.85 -17.83 -1.05
N GLY A 401 20.09 -18.62 -0.27
CA GLY A 401 19.66 -18.34 1.09
C GLY A 401 18.20 -17.92 1.28
N GLU A 402 17.42 -17.75 0.23
CA GLU A 402 15.98 -17.47 0.30
C GLU A 402 15.17 -18.70 -0.11
N LYS A 403 13.97 -18.87 0.45
CA LYS A 403 13.04 -19.91 -0.01
C LYS A 403 12.61 -19.62 -1.45
N PRO A 404 12.53 -20.65 -2.33
CA PRO A 404 12.13 -20.43 -3.72
C PRO A 404 10.74 -19.77 -3.78
N LYS A 405 10.62 -18.75 -4.60
CA LYS A 405 9.33 -18.10 -4.88
C LYS A 405 8.57 -18.93 -5.90
N GLY A 406 7.25 -18.99 -5.80
CA GLY A 406 6.41 -19.70 -6.74
C GLY A 406 5.68 -18.76 -7.69
N VAL A 407 5.54 -19.20 -8.94
CA VAL A 407 4.77 -18.50 -9.97
C VAL A 407 3.58 -19.37 -10.36
N GLY A 408 2.38 -18.78 -10.37
CA GLY A 408 1.14 -19.46 -10.71
C GLY A 408 0.16 -19.56 -9.54
N ASN A 409 -0.78 -20.51 -9.62
CA ASN A 409 -1.80 -20.66 -8.59
C ASN A 409 -1.20 -20.96 -7.20
N PRO A 410 -1.50 -20.16 -6.15
CA PRO A 410 -0.89 -20.31 -4.82
C PRO A 410 -1.05 -21.71 -4.20
N THR A 411 -2.17 -22.39 -4.50
CA THR A 411 -2.42 -23.76 -4.01
C THR A 411 -1.50 -24.78 -4.69
N GLU A 412 -1.24 -24.61 -5.97
CA GLU A 412 -0.28 -25.46 -6.72
C GLU A 412 1.15 -25.18 -6.29
N VAL A 413 1.51 -23.91 -6.10
CA VAL A 413 2.81 -23.48 -5.56
C VAL A 413 3.07 -24.15 -4.20
N ALA A 414 2.08 -24.17 -3.29
CA ALA A 414 2.20 -24.82 -2.00
C ALA A 414 2.55 -26.32 -2.11
N LEU A 415 1.97 -27.03 -3.07
CA LEU A 415 2.27 -28.43 -3.34
C LEU A 415 3.69 -28.62 -3.87
N LEU A 416 4.15 -27.74 -4.79
CA LEU A 416 5.51 -27.79 -5.33
C LEU A 416 6.55 -27.46 -4.27
N LEU A 417 6.31 -26.48 -3.41
CA LEU A 417 7.16 -26.17 -2.27
C LEU A 417 7.26 -27.31 -1.28
N TRP A 418 6.14 -28.02 -1.06
CA TRP A 418 6.13 -29.22 -0.23
C TRP A 418 6.97 -30.34 -0.85
N LEU A 419 6.84 -30.61 -2.16
CA LEU A 419 7.69 -31.58 -2.85
C LEU A 419 9.17 -31.21 -2.76
N ASN A 420 9.51 -29.95 -2.97
CA ASN A 420 10.87 -29.45 -2.84
C ASN A 420 11.43 -29.69 -1.43
N SER A 421 10.61 -29.46 -0.39
CA SER A 421 10.99 -29.73 1.02
C SER A 421 11.24 -31.21 1.31
N GLN A 422 10.67 -32.13 0.51
CA GLN A 422 10.89 -33.57 0.56
C GLN A 422 12.15 -34.00 -0.24
N GLY A 423 12.87 -33.06 -0.83
CA GLY A 423 14.06 -33.33 -1.68
C GLY A 423 13.71 -33.86 -3.06
N CYS A 424 12.48 -33.61 -3.54
CA CYS A 424 11.98 -34.05 -4.85
C CYS A 424 12.18 -32.95 -5.88
N ASP A 425 12.91 -33.24 -6.95
CA ASP A 425 13.04 -32.37 -8.11
C ASP A 425 11.78 -32.53 -9.00
N TYR A 426 10.79 -31.66 -8.76
CA TYR A 426 9.53 -31.69 -9.48
C TYR A 426 9.70 -31.36 -10.98
N LEU A 427 10.71 -30.53 -11.34
CA LEU A 427 10.95 -30.12 -12.71
C LEU A 427 11.47 -31.30 -13.55
N ALA A 428 12.45 -32.03 -13.03
CA ALA A 428 12.96 -33.23 -13.67
C ALA A 428 11.87 -34.31 -13.82
N LEU A 429 10.93 -34.42 -12.88
CA LEU A 429 9.78 -35.34 -13.01
C LEU A 429 8.81 -34.88 -14.08
N ARG A 430 8.51 -33.59 -14.14
CA ARG A 430 7.60 -32.99 -15.14
C ARG A 430 8.16 -33.11 -16.54
N GLU A 431 9.46 -32.89 -16.75
CA GLU A 431 10.12 -33.00 -18.04
C GLU A 431 10.18 -34.46 -18.57
N LYS A 432 10.33 -35.42 -17.65
CA LYS A 432 10.36 -36.85 -18.03
C LYS A 432 8.98 -37.42 -18.32
N ALA A 433 7.95 -36.90 -17.70
CA ALA A 433 6.57 -37.33 -17.95
C ALA A 433 6.04 -36.69 -19.23
N THR A 434 5.76 -37.51 -20.23
CA THR A 434 5.16 -37.01 -21.48
C THR A 434 3.69 -36.77 -21.30
N VAL A 435 3.26 -35.53 -21.32
CA VAL A 435 1.83 -35.14 -21.24
C VAL A 435 1.16 -35.52 -22.58
N ILE A 436 0.10 -36.31 -22.50
CA ILE A 436 -0.71 -36.74 -23.64
C ILE A 436 -1.91 -35.80 -23.80
N ASP A 437 -2.62 -35.52 -22.71
CA ASP A 437 -3.75 -34.63 -22.68
C ASP A 437 -3.87 -33.93 -21.29
N GLN A 438 -4.39 -32.72 -21.27
CA GLN A 438 -4.54 -31.97 -20.05
C GLN A 438 -5.86 -31.19 -20.03
N LEU A 439 -6.65 -31.41 -18.99
CA LEU A 439 -7.86 -30.66 -18.66
C LEU A 439 -7.57 -29.70 -17.54
N THR A 440 -7.39 -28.40 -17.84
CA THR A 440 -7.10 -27.37 -16.86
C THR A 440 -8.25 -27.16 -15.86
N PHE A 441 -7.97 -26.57 -14.70
CA PHE A 441 -8.97 -26.28 -13.69
C PHE A 441 -10.07 -25.34 -14.23
N SER A 442 -11.31 -25.60 -13.88
CA SER A 442 -12.40 -24.64 -14.03
C SER A 442 -13.28 -24.59 -12.78
N THR A 443 -13.84 -23.41 -12.52
CA THR A 443 -14.74 -23.18 -11.36
C THR A 443 -16.02 -23.99 -11.41
N GLU A 444 -16.46 -24.39 -12.60
CA GLU A 444 -17.64 -25.25 -12.79
C GLU A 444 -17.34 -26.69 -12.45
N ARG A 445 -16.23 -27.24 -12.98
CA ARG A 445 -15.80 -28.62 -12.76
C ARG A 445 -15.17 -28.85 -11.40
N LYS A 446 -14.49 -27.85 -10.85
CA LYS A 446 -13.76 -27.87 -9.59
C LYS A 446 -12.64 -28.93 -9.49
N PHE A 447 -12.14 -29.40 -10.61
CA PHE A 447 -10.97 -30.27 -10.70
C PHE A 447 -10.15 -30.02 -11.97
N MET A 448 -8.91 -30.51 -11.94
CA MET A 448 -7.96 -30.56 -13.03
C MET A 448 -7.53 -32.01 -13.24
N ALA A 449 -7.29 -32.41 -14.49
CA ALA A 449 -6.82 -33.73 -14.85
C ALA A 449 -5.69 -33.66 -15.87
N THR A 450 -4.70 -34.55 -15.76
CA THR A 450 -3.59 -34.65 -16.72
C THR A 450 -3.30 -36.12 -16.99
N LEU A 451 -3.33 -36.50 -18.27
CA LEU A 451 -2.95 -37.82 -18.74
C LEU A 451 -1.49 -37.80 -19.20
N VAL A 452 -0.67 -38.63 -18.61
CA VAL A 452 0.76 -38.71 -18.94
C VAL A 452 1.19 -40.11 -19.30
N GLN A 453 2.21 -40.23 -20.13
CA GLN A 453 2.99 -41.45 -20.24
C GLN A 453 4.03 -41.44 -19.13
N SER A 454 3.81 -42.22 -18.07
CA SER A 454 4.66 -42.25 -16.89
C SER A 454 5.92 -43.06 -17.11
N PRO A 455 7.10 -42.48 -17.01
CA PRO A 455 8.35 -43.21 -17.01
C PRO A 455 8.58 -43.99 -15.70
N LEU A 456 7.96 -43.57 -14.61
CA LEU A 456 8.11 -44.17 -13.29
C LEU A 456 7.30 -45.47 -13.16
N ILE A 457 6.11 -45.50 -13.75
CA ILE A 457 5.18 -46.63 -13.72
C ILE A 457 5.27 -47.49 -14.99
N GLY A 458 5.77 -46.94 -16.10
CA GLY A 458 5.89 -47.61 -17.39
C GLY A 458 4.56 -47.75 -18.15
N LYS A 459 3.52 -47.05 -17.73
CA LYS A 459 2.15 -47.06 -18.32
C LYS A 459 1.60 -45.63 -18.43
N LYS A 460 0.50 -45.48 -19.16
CA LYS A 460 -0.28 -44.26 -19.14
C LYS A 460 -0.96 -44.10 -17.76
N VAL A 461 -0.87 -42.92 -17.18
CA VAL A 461 -1.52 -42.60 -15.88
C VAL A 461 -2.31 -41.30 -16.02
N LEU A 462 -3.55 -41.33 -15.61
CA LEU A 462 -4.40 -40.18 -15.47
C LEU A 462 -4.30 -39.69 -14.00
N TYR A 463 -3.87 -38.47 -13.81
CA TYR A 463 -3.86 -37.78 -12.50
C TYR A 463 -5.00 -36.78 -12.42
N VAL A 464 -5.73 -36.79 -11.31
CA VAL A 464 -6.84 -35.87 -11.05
C VAL A 464 -6.64 -35.21 -9.68
N LYS A 465 -6.78 -33.90 -9.63
CA LYS A 465 -6.80 -33.15 -8.36
C LYS A 465 -7.91 -32.12 -8.38
N GLY A 466 -8.52 -31.85 -7.24
CA GLY A 466 -9.61 -30.85 -7.14
C GLY A 466 -10.32 -30.85 -5.80
N ALA A 467 -11.54 -30.35 -5.78
CA ALA A 467 -12.38 -30.39 -4.59
C ALA A 467 -12.59 -31.84 -4.14
N PRO A 468 -12.21 -32.19 -2.89
CA PRO A 468 -12.16 -33.59 -2.45
C PRO A 468 -13.49 -34.33 -2.62
N GLU A 469 -14.62 -33.68 -2.36
CA GLU A 469 -15.96 -34.21 -2.51
C GLU A 469 -16.29 -34.56 -3.97
N ILE A 470 -15.81 -33.76 -4.91
CA ILE A 470 -15.99 -33.99 -6.36
C ILE A 470 -15.09 -35.11 -6.84
N VAL A 471 -13.79 -35.08 -6.45
CA VAL A 471 -12.82 -36.10 -6.86
C VAL A 471 -13.19 -37.46 -6.27
N LEU A 472 -13.56 -37.53 -4.98
CA LEU A 472 -13.99 -38.76 -4.33
C LEU A 472 -15.27 -39.33 -4.99
N GLY A 473 -16.17 -38.44 -5.42
CA GLY A 473 -17.40 -38.85 -6.15
C GLY A 473 -17.13 -39.53 -7.51
N LYS A 474 -15.89 -39.37 -8.06
CA LYS A 474 -15.45 -40.02 -9.29
C LYS A 474 -14.56 -41.23 -9.05
N CYS A 475 -14.37 -41.64 -7.81
CA CYS A 475 -13.52 -42.75 -7.43
C CYS A 475 -14.34 -44.00 -7.14
N LYS A 476 -13.84 -45.13 -7.60
CA LYS A 476 -14.35 -46.48 -7.29
C LYS A 476 -13.81 -46.99 -5.98
N ASP A 477 -12.53 -46.73 -5.72
CA ASP A 477 -11.83 -47.19 -4.54
C ASP A 477 -10.93 -46.13 -3.91
N VAL A 478 -10.50 -46.37 -2.68
CA VAL A 478 -9.56 -45.57 -1.91
C VAL A 478 -8.31 -46.40 -1.63
N MET A 479 -7.14 -45.84 -1.81
CA MET A 479 -5.85 -46.50 -1.52
C MET A 479 -5.55 -46.41 -0.03
N LEU A 480 -5.65 -47.51 0.72
CA LEU A 480 -5.30 -47.61 2.14
C LEU A 480 -4.16 -48.60 2.33
N ASP A 481 -3.02 -48.16 2.86
CA ASP A 481 -1.86 -49.02 3.16
C ASP A 481 -1.49 -49.97 1.99
N GLY A 482 -1.58 -49.48 0.76
CA GLY A 482 -1.31 -50.23 -0.47
C GLY A 482 -2.40 -51.18 -0.90
N LYS A 483 -3.58 -51.17 -0.24
CA LYS A 483 -4.77 -51.96 -0.61
C LYS A 483 -5.89 -51.03 -1.12
N ARG A 484 -6.69 -51.54 -2.03
CA ARG A 484 -7.88 -50.82 -2.50
C ARG A 484 -9.08 -51.22 -1.67
N VAL A 485 -9.76 -50.20 -1.09
CA VAL A 485 -11.01 -50.35 -0.32
C VAL A 485 -12.11 -49.59 -1.07
N ASP A 486 -13.31 -50.08 -1.05
CA ASP A 486 -14.46 -49.46 -1.71
C ASP A 486 -14.64 -48.00 -1.25
N ALA A 487 -14.76 -47.08 -2.21
CA ALA A 487 -14.89 -45.66 -1.92
C ALA A 487 -16.17 -45.34 -1.11
N VAL A 488 -17.24 -46.12 -1.26
CA VAL A 488 -18.49 -45.92 -0.51
C VAL A 488 -18.31 -46.22 0.96
N GLU A 489 -17.55 -47.27 1.31
CA GLU A 489 -17.30 -47.64 2.71
C GLU A 489 -16.45 -46.63 3.44
N TYR A 490 -15.50 -45.98 2.76
CA TYR A 490 -14.56 -45.04 3.36
C TYR A 490 -15.00 -43.58 3.28
N ARG A 491 -16.08 -43.28 2.56
CA ARG A 491 -16.58 -41.91 2.33
C ARG A 491 -16.82 -41.14 3.62
N SER A 492 -17.50 -41.74 4.59
CA SER A 492 -17.80 -41.07 5.86
C SER A 492 -16.56 -40.66 6.64
N THR A 493 -15.48 -41.43 6.54
CA THR A 493 -14.18 -41.08 7.19
C THR A 493 -13.53 -39.89 6.52
N VAL A 494 -13.55 -39.85 5.19
CA VAL A 494 -13.01 -38.69 4.44
C VAL A 494 -13.84 -37.43 4.71
N GLU A 495 -15.18 -37.54 4.73
CA GLU A 495 -16.07 -36.40 5.02
C GLU A 495 -15.86 -35.84 6.44
N ALA A 496 -15.68 -36.71 7.44
CA ALA A 496 -15.35 -36.27 8.80
C ALA A 496 -13.98 -35.54 8.88
N GLN A 497 -13.00 -36.04 8.14
CA GLN A 497 -11.70 -35.38 8.04
C GLN A 497 -11.79 -34.03 7.34
N LEU A 498 -12.53 -33.95 6.25
CA LEU A 498 -12.76 -32.68 5.54
C LEU A 498 -13.44 -31.64 6.44
N LEU A 499 -14.45 -32.06 7.21
CA LEU A 499 -15.13 -31.19 8.17
C LEU A 499 -14.17 -30.66 9.23
N ASN A 500 -13.22 -31.48 9.71
CA ASN A 500 -12.20 -31.05 10.65
C ASN A 500 -11.29 -29.98 10.03
N TYR A 501 -10.80 -30.18 8.81
CA TYR A 501 -9.98 -29.19 8.10
C TYR A 501 -10.75 -27.89 7.81
N GLN A 502 -12.03 -27.97 7.44
CA GLN A 502 -12.88 -26.81 7.23
C GLN A 502 -13.07 -26.00 8.51
N ASN A 503 -13.25 -26.69 9.66
CA ASN A 503 -13.34 -26.04 10.97
C ASN A 503 -12.04 -25.35 11.37
N MET A 504 -10.88 -25.82 10.88
CA MET A 504 -9.57 -25.18 11.05
C MET A 504 -9.25 -24.15 9.95
N ALA A 505 -10.23 -23.78 9.13
CA ALA A 505 -10.09 -22.80 8.07
C ALA A 505 -9.07 -23.16 6.96
N MET A 506 -8.85 -24.44 6.74
CA MET A 506 -7.89 -24.92 5.74
C MET A 506 -8.56 -25.14 4.40
N ARG A 507 -7.85 -24.90 3.32
CA ARG A 507 -8.22 -25.35 1.97
C ARG A 507 -7.85 -26.81 1.83
N THR A 508 -8.69 -27.59 1.17
CA THR A 508 -8.45 -29.01 0.95
C THR A 508 -8.43 -29.34 -0.53
N LEU A 509 -7.51 -30.20 -0.93
CA LEU A 509 -7.43 -30.80 -2.26
C LEU A 509 -7.47 -32.30 -2.16
N GLY A 510 -8.35 -32.92 -2.93
CA GLY A 510 -8.37 -34.37 -3.15
C GLY A 510 -7.53 -34.76 -4.34
N PHE A 511 -6.90 -35.93 -4.24
CA PHE A 511 -6.05 -36.50 -5.28
C PHE A 511 -6.52 -37.89 -5.64
N ALA A 512 -6.57 -38.18 -6.94
CA ALA A 512 -6.90 -39.48 -7.49
C ALA A 512 -6.07 -39.81 -8.73
N PHE A 513 -5.99 -41.06 -9.09
CA PHE A 513 -5.32 -41.55 -10.30
C PHE A 513 -6.08 -42.72 -10.94
N LYS A 514 -5.78 -42.97 -12.18
CA LYS A 514 -6.15 -44.19 -12.91
C LYS A 514 -4.99 -44.62 -13.78
N ILE A 515 -4.62 -45.92 -13.74
CA ILE A 515 -3.70 -46.52 -14.72
C ILE A 515 -4.53 -46.87 -15.94
N VAL A 516 -4.14 -46.32 -17.09
CA VAL A 516 -4.89 -46.41 -18.35
C VAL A 516 -4.24 -47.43 -19.26
N ASP A 517 -5.00 -48.38 -19.74
CA ASP A 517 -4.50 -49.38 -20.72
C ASP A 517 -4.47 -48.79 -22.15
N ASP A 518 -3.60 -49.29 -23.00
CA ASP A 518 -3.39 -48.76 -24.35
C ASP A 518 -4.63 -48.80 -25.26
N ALA A 519 -5.61 -49.63 -24.91
CA ALA A 519 -6.89 -49.75 -25.63
C ALA A 519 -7.97 -48.74 -25.18
N GLU A 520 -7.73 -48.01 -24.08
CA GLU A 520 -8.69 -47.02 -23.54
C GLU A 520 -8.56 -45.65 -24.24
N ALA A 521 -9.54 -44.79 -24.01
CA ALA A 521 -9.55 -43.43 -24.50
C ALA A 521 -8.24 -42.68 -24.14
N SER A 522 -7.83 -41.75 -24.97
CA SER A 522 -6.62 -40.93 -24.74
C SER A 522 -6.95 -39.48 -24.43
N ASP A 523 -8.18 -39.17 -23.93
CA ASP A 523 -8.60 -37.84 -23.50
C ASP A 523 -9.08 -37.86 -22.05
N CYS A 524 -8.73 -36.80 -21.31
CA CYS A 524 -9.04 -36.66 -19.88
C CYS A 524 -10.54 -36.63 -19.59
N VAL A 525 -11.35 -36.06 -20.49
CA VAL A 525 -12.80 -35.88 -20.27
C VAL A 525 -13.50 -37.22 -20.22
N SER A 526 -13.23 -38.07 -21.23
CA SER A 526 -13.81 -39.42 -21.33
C SER A 526 -13.38 -40.31 -20.18
N LEU A 527 -12.09 -40.32 -19.84
CA LEU A 527 -11.53 -41.14 -18.77
C LEU A 527 -12.06 -40.75 -17.37
N VAL A 528 -12.23 -39.46 -17.08
CA VAL A 528 -12.81 -39.02 -15.81
C VAL A 528 -14.32 -39.31 -15.72
N ALA A 529 -15.02 -39.36 -16.86
CA ALA A 529 -16.44 -39.65 -16.90
C ALA A 529 -16.76 -41.12 -16.55
N GLU A 530 -15.80 -42.05 -16.64
CA GLU A 530 -15.99 -43.46 -16.26
C GLU A 530 -16.18 -43.67 -14.75
N ASN A 531 -15.82 -42.70 -13.89
CA ASN A 531 -15.93 -42.73 -12.43
C ASN A 531 -15.29 -43.97 -11.77
N ASP A 532 -14.18 -44.42 -12.29
CA ASP A 532 -13.42 -45.59 -11.82
C ASP A 532 -12.02 -45.29 -11.30
N LEU A 533 -11.80 -44.00 -10.88
CA LEU A 533 -10.56 -43.53 -10.31
C LEU A 533 -10.26 -44.18 -8.95
N SER A 534 -9.01 -44.23 -8.56
CA SER A 534 -8.53 -44.61 -7.23
C SER A 534 -8.15 -43.34 -6.43
N PHE A 535 -8.80 -43.13 -5.31
CA PHE A 535 -8.54 -41.96 -4.45
C PHE A 535 -7.26 -42.14 -3.64
N LEU A 536 -6.35 -41.16 -3.70
CA LEU A 536 -5.06 -41.22 -3.01
C LEU A 536 -5.10 -40.58 -1.62
N GLY A 537 -5.88 -39.53 -1.44
CA GLY A 537 -5.94 -38.79 -0.18
C GLY A 537 -6.33 -37.33 -0.32
N VAL A 538 -6.19 -36.63 0.79
CA VAL A 538 -6.52 -35.22 0.92
C VAL A 538 -5.30 -34.45 1.43
N VAL A 539 -5.00 -33.32 0.83
CA VAL A 539 -3.99 -32.38 1.32
C VAL A 539 -4.67 -31.16 1.87
N ALA A 540 -4.39 -30.83 3.13
CA ALA A 540 -4.83 -29.60 3.77
C ALA A 540 -3.77 -28.49 3.61
N ILE A 541 -4.20 -27.35 3.14
CA ILE A 541 -3.37 -26.20 2.78
C ILE A 541 -3.89 -24.98 3.51
N SER A 542 -3.01 -24.24 4.16
CA SER A 542 -3.35 -23.01 4.87
C SER A 542 -2.32 -21.91 4.62
N ASP A 543 -2.76 -20.68 4.79
CA ASP A 543 -1.89 -19.51 4.89
C ASP A 543 -1.59 -19.28 6.37
N PRO A 544 -0.36 -19.56 6.85
CA PRO A 544 -0.04 -19.53 8.28
C PRO A 544 -0.04 -18.09 8.81
N ILE A 545 -0.42 -17.95 10.08
CA ILE A 545 -0.29 -16.69 10.82
C ILE A 545 1.18 -16.32 10.95
N ARG A 546 1.48 -15.04 10.84
CA ARG A 546 2.83 -14.52 11.11
C ARG A 546 3.17 -14.74 12.59
N PRO A 547 4.38 -15.21 12.93
CA PRO A 547 4.73 -15.57 14.30
C PRO A 547 4.66 -14.42 15.32
N ASP A 548 4.86 -13.18 14.85
CA ASP A 548 4.86 -11.96 15.68
C ASP A 548 3.46 -11.42 15.99
N VAL A 549 2.43 -11.79 15.22
CA VAL A 549 1.08 -11.24 15.33
C VAL A 549 0.40 -11.47 16.68
N PRO A 550 0.41 -12.67 17.29
CA PRO A 550 -0.25 -12.85 18.58
C PRO A 550 0.32 -11.94 19.68
N ALA A 551 1.63 -11.77 19.73
CA ALA A 551 2.27 -10.88 20.69
C ALA A 551 1.97 -9.40 20.41
N ALA A 552 1.94 -9.02 19.15
CA ALA A 552 1.62 -7.64 18.75
C ALA A 552 0.15 -7.27 19.03
N VAL A 553 -0.79 -8.18 18.79
CA VAL A 553 -2.22 -8.00 19.14
C VAL A 553 -2.37 -7.85 20.65
N ALA A 554 -1.70 -8.69 21.46
CA ALA A 554 -1.73 -8.58 22.92
C ALA A 554 -1.18 -7.24 23.41
N LYS A 555 -0.11 -6.72 22.80
CA LYS A 555 0.43 -5.37 23.09
C LYS A 555 -0.57 -4.27 22.76
N CYS A 556 -1.25 -4.33 21.61
CA CYS A 556 -2.28 -3.36 21.24
C CYS A 556 -3.43 -3.37 22.25
N GLN A 557 -3.92 -4.53 22.64
CA GLN A 557 -4.99 -4.68 23.64
C GLN A 557 -4.57 -4.13 25.01
N SER A 558 -3.35 -4.41 25.47
CA SER A 558 -2.82 -3.89 26.73
C SER A 558 -2.64 -2.36 26.71
N ALA A 559 -2.42 -1.79 25.54
CA ALA A 559 -2.34 -0.35 25.33
C ALA A 559 -3.71 0.35 25.18
N GLY A 560 -4.82 -0.38 25.38
CA GLY A 560 -6.20 0.10 25.24
C GLY A 560 -6.67 0.28 23.81
N ILE A 561 -6.02 -0.39 22.83
CA ILE A 561 -6.38 -0.33 21.43
C ILE A 561 -7.20 -1.57 21.07
N GLY A 562 -8.44 -1.36 20.60
CA GLY A 562 -9.29 -2.41 20.07
C GLY A 562 -8.78 -2.89 18.70
N VAL A 563 -8.64 -4.21 18.53
CA VAL A 563 -8.32 -4.81 17.23
C VAL A 563 -9.57 -5.46 16.65
N LYS A 564 -9.82 -5.24 15.36
CA LYS A 564 -10.95 -5.82 14.63
C LYS A 564 -10.47 -6.47 13.34
N ILE A 565 -10.88 -7.71 13.08
CA ILE A 565 -10.61 -8.39 11.81
C ILE A 565 -11.73 -8.08 10.83
N VAL A 566 -11.38 -7.61 9.63
CA VAL A 566 -12.33 -7.30 8.56
C VAL A 566 -11.85 -7.97 7.28
N THR A 567 -12.46 -9.08 6.91
CA THR A 567 -11.97 -9.95 5.84
C THR A 567 -13.07 -10.43 4.89
N GLY A 568 -12.70 -10.71 3.64
CA GLY A 568 -13.56 -11.39 2.67
C GLY A 568 -13.77 -12.88 2.95
N ASP A 569 -13.04 -13.47 3.89
CA ASP A 569 -13.12 -14.89 4.23
C ASP A 569 -14.43 -15.31 4.91
N THR A 570 -14.63 -16.62 5.04
CA THR A 570 -15.78 -17.20 5.72
C THR A 570 -15.76 -16.90 7.23
N PRO A 571 -16.94 -16.90 7.89
CA PRO A 571 -17.01 -16.70 9.35
C PRO A 571 -16.17 -17.71 10.15
N GLY A 572 -16.13 -18.97 9.71
CA GLY A 572 -15.32 -20.01 10.35
C GLY A 572 -13.83 -19.71 10.29
N THR A 573 -13.33 -19.37 9.10
CA THR A 573 -11.92 -18.99 8.88
C THR A 573 -11.53 -17.77 9.72
N ALA A 574 -12.33 -16.72 9.68
CA ALA A 574 -12.07 -15.48 10.40
C ALA A 574 -12.06 -15.69 11.93
N THR A 575 -12.99 -16.50 12.45
CA THR A 575 -13.08 -16.81 13.88
C THR A 575 -11.90 -17.66 14.34
N GLU A 576 -11.49 -18.66 13.54
CA GLU A 576 -10.33 -19.50 13.88
C GLU A 576 -9.02 -18.69 13.92
N ILE A 577 -8.80 -17.81 12.95
CA ILE A 577 -7.66 -16.90 12.97
C ILE A 577 -7.71 -15.97 14.19
N ALA A 578 -8.87 -15.40 14.48
CA ALA A 578 -9.07 -14.54 15.65
C ALA A 578 -8.78 -15.29 16.98
N ARG A 579 -9.11 -16.58 17.06
CA ARG A 579 -8.80 -17.44 18.20
C ARG A 579 -7.29 -17.66 18.34
N GLN A 580 -6.61 -17.98 17.25
CA GLN A 580 -5.17 -18.26 17.26
C GLN A 580 -4.34 -17.02 17.63
N ILE A 581 -4.79 -15.81 17.27
CA ILE A 581 -4.09 -14.56 17.66
C ILE A 581 -4.54 -14.00 19.01
N GLY A 582 -5.41 -14.69 19.75
CA GLY A 582 -5.90 -14.28 21.07
C GLY A 582 -6.92 -13.14 21.08
N LEU A 583 -7.52 -12.83 19.92
CA LEU A 583 -8.58 -11.82 19.79
C LEU A 583 -9.94 -12.36 20.18
N TRP A 584 -10.28 -13.59 19.71
CA TRP A 584 -11.52 -14.28 20.03
C TRP A 584 -11.36 -15.10 21.29
N LYS A 585 -12.21 -14.85 22.27
CA LYS A 585 -12.16 -15.45 23.60
C LYS A 585 -13.37 -16.34 23.84
N PRO A 586 -13.34 -17.27 24.83
CA PRO A 586 -14.45 -18.15 25.13
C PRO A 586 -15.76 -17.45 25.52
N GLU A 587 -15.69 -16.24 26.07
CA GLU A 587 -16.83 -15.40 26.44
C GLU A 587 -17.48 -14.67 25.25
N ASP A 588 -16.82 -14.63 24.08
CA ASP A 588 -17.33 -13.94 22.90
C ASP A 588 -18.52 -14.69 22.27
N THR A 589 -19.46 -13.93 21.76
CA THR A 589 -20.74 -14.42 21.22
C THR A 589 -21.00 -13.89 19.81
N GLU A 590 -22.13 -14.26 19.20
CA GLU A 590 -22.57 -13.74 17.90
C GLU A 590 -22.70 -12.20 17.85
N LYS A 591 -22.71 -11.51 19.01
CA LYS A 591 -22.66 -10.04 19.06
C LYS A 591 -21.32 -9.49 18.63
N ASN A 592 -20.24 -10.26 18.82
CA ASN A 592 -18.88 -9.85 18.55
C ASN A 592 -18.43 -10.18 17.10
N ARG A 593 -19.28 -10.86 16.32
CA ARG A 593 -19.02 -11.12 14.90
C ARG A 593 -20.23 -10.86 14.02
N ILE A 594 -19.99 -10.54 12.75
CA ILE A 594 -21.03 -10.29 11.76
C ILE A 594 -20.50 -10.62 10.36
N THR A 595 -21.40 -10.94 9.43
CA THR A 595 -21.07 -11.02 8.01
C THR A 595 -21.30 -9.66 7.34
N GLY A 596 -20.57 -9.37 6.25
CA GLY A 596 -20.76 -8.13 5.48
C GLY A 596 -22.21 -7.96 4.99
N ALA A 597 -22.86 -9.05 4.53
CA ALA A 597 -24.25 -9.02 4.11
C ALA A 597 -25.19 -8.61 5.27
N ALA A 598 -25.07 -9.27 6.42
CA ALA A 598 -25.87 -8.93 7.59
C ALA A 598 -25.59 -7.51 8.11
N PHE A 599 -24.33 -7.04 8.00
CA PHE A 599 -23.97 -5.67 8.36
C PHE A 599 -24.58 -4.63 7.42
N ALA A 600 -24.67 -4.96 6.13
CA ALA A 600 -25.28 -4.08 5.14
C ALA A 600 -26.80 -3.91 5.32
N GLU A 601 -27.47 -4.91 5.88
CA GLU A 601 -28.90 -4.89 6.17
C GLU A 601 -29.26 -4.06 7.42
N LEU A 602 -28.29 -3.81 8.32
CA LEU A 602 -28.52 -3.00 9.52
C LEU A 602 -28.73 -1.53 9.14
N THR A 603 -29.67 -0.87 9.83
CA THR A 603 -29.77 0.59 9.81
C THR A 603 -28.51 1.21 10.45
N ASP A 604 -28.26 2.50 10.18
CA ASP A 604 -27.09 3.16 10.77
C ASP A 604 -27.16 3.22 12.30
N GLU A 605 -28.35 3.35 12.90
CA GLU A 605 -28.53 3.33 14.34
C GLU A 605 -28.19 1.97 14.95
N GLU A 606 -28.70 0.87 14.37
CA GLU A 606 -28.42 -0.50 14.80
C GLU A 606 -26.93 -0.85 14.64
N ALA A 607 -26.33 -0.41 13.53
CA ALA A 607 -24.92 -0.61 13.27
C ALA A 607 -24.03 0.18 14.25
N LEU A 608 -24.38 1.45 14.55
CA LEU A 608 -23.69 2.28 15.54
C LEU A 608 -23.66 1.65 16.92
N ASP A 609 -24.76 1.03 17.36
CA ASP A 609 -24.81 0.37 18.66
C ASP A 609 -23.93 -0.87 18.75
N ARG A 610 -23.60 -1.45 17.59
CA ARG A 610 -22.88 -2.71 17.53
C ARG A 610 -21.41 -2.60 17.18
N VAL A 611 -20.99 -1.54 16.46
CA VAL A 611 -19.63 -1.44 15.88
C VAL A 611 -18.50 -1.49 16.92
N MET A 612 -18.72 -0.99 18.14
CA MET A 612 -17.69 -1.02 19.18
C MET A 612 -17.43 -2.43 19.70
N ASP A 613 -18.47 -3.25 19.84
CA ASP A 613 -18.40 -4.62 20.35
C ASP A 613 -17.95 -5.64 19.29
N LEU A 614 -18.03 -5.29 18.00
CA LEU A 614 -17.59 -6.17 16.92
C LEU A 614 -16.09 -6.41 16.99
N LYS A 615 -15.68 -7.66 16.88
CA LYS A 615 -14.28 -8.11 16.74
C LYS A 615 -13.99 -8.66 15.36
N ILE A 616 -15.01 -9.23 14.69
CA ILE A 616 -14.86 -9.89 13.39
C ILE A 616 -15.98 -9.45 12.45
N MET A 617 -15.60 -9.00 11.26
CA MET A 617 -16.48 -8.88 10.11
C MET A 617 -15.97 -9.80 9.00
N SER A 618 -16.72 -10.83 8.67
CA SER A 618 -16.41 -11.82 7.64
C SER A 618 -17.21 -11.56 6.36
N ARG A 619 -16.78 -12.10 5.22
CA ARG A 619 -17.43 -11.87 3.92
C ARG A 619 -17.66 -10.38 3.64
N ALA A 620 -16.75 -9.52 4.13
CA ALA A 620 -16.83 -8.09 3.99
C ALA A 620 -16.49 -7.65 2.55
N ARG A 621 -17.32 -6.80 1.97
CA ARG A 621 -17.02 -6.10 0.72
C ARG A 621 -16.25 -4.82 1.03
N PRO A 622 -15.57 -4.20 0.06
CA PRO A 622 -14.89 -2.92 0.24
C PRO A 622 -15.79 -1.83 0.86
N THR A 623 -17.05 -1.77 0.43
CA THR A 623 -18.06 -0.83 0.96
C THR A 623 -18.41 -1.10 2.42
N ASP A 624 -18.46 -2.36 2.85
CA ASP A 624 -18.74 -2.74 4.22
C ASP A 624 -17.58 -2.35 5.15
N LYS A 625 -16.32 -2.55 4.68
CA LYS A 625 -15.10 -2.09 5.37
C LYS A 625 -15.12 -0.57 5.57
N GLN A 626 -15.41 0.19 4.53
CA GLN A 626 -15.50 1.65 4.58
C GLN A 626 -16.60 2.11 5.55
N ARG A 627 -17.81 1.55 5.48
CA ARG A 627 -18.94 1.89 6.36
C ARG A 627 -18.59 1.62 7.83
N LEU A 628 -17.94 0.49 8.13
CA LEU A 628 -17.49 0.19 9.49
C LEU A 628 -16.56 1.27 10.04
N VAL A 629 -15.59 1.70 9.24
CA VAL A 629 -14.65 2.78 9.61
C VAL A 629 -15.41 4.06 9.92
N GLN A 630 -16.31 4.49 9.05
CA GLN A 630 -17.12 5.70 9.23
C GLN A 630 -17.97 5.66 10.50
N LEU A 631 -18.61 4.53 10.80
CA LEU A 631 -19.43 4.37 11.99
C LEU A 631 -18.58 4.36 13.29
N LEU A 632 -17.40 3.74 13.26
CA LEU A 632 -16.45 3.80 14.37
C LEU A 632 -16.00 5.26 14.65
N GLN A 633 -15.73 6.03 13.60
CA GLN A 633 -15.39 7.44 13.68
C GLN A 633 -16.54 8.28 14.27
N GLN A 634 -17.79 8.01 13.90
CA GLN A 634 -18.97 8.64 14.48
C GLN A 634 -19.11 8.37 15.98
N LYS A 635 -18.68 7.20 16.47
CA LYS A 635 -18.58 6.87 17.91
C LYS A 635 -17.40 7.54 18.61
N GLY A 636 -16.61 8.36 17.91
CA GLY A 636 -15.45 9.05 18.46
C GLY A 636 -14.18 8.22 18.51
N ALA A 637 -14.14 7.04 17.85
CA ALA A 637 -12.92 6.26 17.73
C ALA A 637 -11.96 6.91 16.73
N VAL A 638 -10.67 6.86 17.04
CA VAL A 638 -9.59 7.16 16.09
C VAL A 638 -9.16 5.84 15.46
N VAL A 639 -9.44 5.68 14.19
CA VAL A 639 -9.36 4.39 13.49
C VAL A 639 -8.12 4.33 12.61
N ALA A 640 -7.31 3.29 12.79
CA ALA A 640 -6.33 2.85 11.81
C ALA A 640 -6.89 1.67 11.00
N VAL A 641 -6.58 1.61 9.72
CA VAL A 641 -6.95 0.49 8.84
C VAL A 641 -5.67 -0.08 8.23
N THR A 642 -5.53 -1.40 8.24
CA THR A 642 -4.47 -2.08 7.49
C THR A 642 -5.04 -2.75 6.26
N GLY A 643 -4.26 -2.80 5.18
CA GLY A 643 -4.63 -3.50 3.96
C GLY A 643 -3.45 -3.65 3.02
N ASP A 644 -3.54 -4.62 2.11
CA ASP A 644 -2.52 -4.90 1.10
C ASP A 644 -3.10 -4.92 -0.33
N GLY A 645 -4.43 -4.98 -0.45
CA GLY A 645 -5.14 -5.13 -1.70
C GLY A 645 -5.85 -3.86 -2.19
N THR A 646 -6.23 -3.87 -3.46
CA THR A 646 -7.04 -2.82 -4.09
C THR A 646 -8.40 -2.66 -3.42
N ASN A 647 -8.96 -3.76 -2.91
CA ASN A 647 -10.23 -3.80 -2.17
C ASN A 647 -10.19 -3.06 -0.82
N ASP A 648 -9.02 -2.77 -0.29
CA ASP A 648 -8.84 -2.06 0.98
C ASP A 648 -8.73 -0.54 0.79
N ALA A 649 -8.41 -0.08 -0.41
CA ALA A 649 -8.16 1.33 -0.69
C ALA A 649 -9.27 2.29 -0.22
N PRO A 650 -10.58 2.02 -0.39
CA PRO A 650 -11.63 2.88 0.14
C PRO A 650 -11.58 3.03 1.66
N ALA A 651 -11.32 1.94 2.39
CA ALA A 651 -11.22 1.96 3.85
C ALA A 651 -9.93 2.64 4.32
N LEU A 652 -8.79 2.42 3.63
CA LEU A 652 -7.50 3.08 3.89
C LEU A 652 -7.62 4.59 3.77
N ASN A 653 -8.26 5.09 2.70
CA ASN A 653 -8.47 6.52 2.48
C ASN A 653 -9.40 7.18 3.50
N HIS A 654 -10.39 6.45 4.05
CA HIS A 654 -11.37 7.01 5.00
C HIS A 654 -10.92 6.91 6.46
N ALA A 655 -9.93 6.08 6.76
CA ALA A 655 -9.35 5.98 8.09
C ALA A 655 -8.63 7.28 8.49
N GLN A 656 -8.51 7.54 9.79
CA GLN A 656 -7.59 8.59 10.25
C GLN A 656 -6.14 8.25 9.94
N VAL A 657 -5.78 6.96 9.93
CA VAL A 657 -4.49 6.47 9.42
C VAL A 657 -4.68 5.20 8.61
N GLY A 658 -4.38 5.26 7.33
CA GLY A 658 -4.27 4.10 6.45
C GLY A 658 -2.86 3.49 6.53
N LEU A 659 -2.76 2.19 6.74
CA LEU A 659 -1.51 1.43 6.86
C LEU A 659 -1.45 0.39 5.74
N SER A 660 -0.54 0.54 4.78
CA SER A 660 -0.32 -0.48 3.74
C SER A 660 0.86 -1.39 4.08
N MET A 661 0.82 -2.62 3.57
CA MET A 661 1.96 -3.52 3.62
C MET A 661 3.01 -3.15 2.57
N GLY A 662 4.28 -3.43 2.84
CA GLY A 662 5.37 -3.19 1.90
C GLY A 662 5.25 -4.00 0.61
N THR A 663 4.71 -5.23 0.71
CA THR A 663 4.37 -6.12 -0.41
C THR A 663 2.99 -5.85 -1.00
N GLY A 664 2.21 -4.91 -0.44
CA GLY A 664 0.88 -4.57 -0.92
C GLY A 664 0.90 -3.93 -2.31
N THR A 665 -0.28 -3.91 -2.96
CA THR A 665 -0.48 -3.31 -4.29
C THR A 665 -0.16 -1.81 -4.27
N SER A 666 0.20 -1.25 -5.43
CA SER A 666 0.44 0.19 -5.58
C SER A 666 -0.76 1.03 -5.14
N VAL A 667 -1.98 0.56 -5.43
CA VAL A 667 -3.24 1.22 -5.01
C VAL A 667 -3.37 1.30 -3.50
N ALA A 668 -3.11 0.20 -2.79
CA ALA A 668 -3.16 0.17 -1.32
C ALA A 668 -2.11 1.11 -0.72
N LYS A 669 -0.88 1.10 -1.27
CA LYS A 669 0.20 2.00 -0.85
C LYS A 669 -0.17 3.47 -1.08
N GLU A 670 -0.75 3.81 -2.23
CA GLU A 670 -1.14 5.18 -2.55
C GLU A 670 -2.30 5.68 -1.69
N ALA A 671 -3.26 4.81 -1.39
CA ALA A 671 -4.37 5.11 -0.50
C ALA A 671 -3.95 5.24 0.98
N SER A 672 -2.76 4.79 1.36
CA SER A 672 -2.28 4.74 2.74
C SER A 672 -1.52 6.00 3.14
N ASP A 673 -1.40 6.20 4.46
CA ASP A 673 -0.63 7.27 5.07
C ASP A 673 0.75 6.80 5.56
N ILE A 674 0.86 5.51 5.88
CA ILE A 674 2.11 4.84 6.30
C ILE A 674 2.21 3.50 5.58
N THR A 675 3.40 3.14 5.12
CA THR A 675 3.72 1.81 4.58
C THR A 675 4.62 1.05 5.55
N LEU A 676 4.24 -0.18 5.88
CA LEU A 676 4.99 -1.09 6.76
C LEU A 676 5.99 -1.87 5.90
N LEU A 677 7.27 -1.48 5.92
CA LEU A 677 8.29 -2.02 5.02
C LEU A 677 8.64 -3.50 5.26
N ASP A 678 8.38 -3.99 6.46
CA ASP A 678 8.65 -5.37 6.89
C ASP A 678 7.41 -6.27 6.90
N ASP A 679 6.28 -5.76 6.44
CA ASP A 679 4.97 -6.41 6.47
C ASP A 679 4.56 -6.93 7.87
N SER A 680 5.15 -6.37 8.92
CA SER A 680 4.95 -6.85 10.30
C SER A 680 3.86 -6.06 11.01
N PHE A 681 2.89 -6.76 11.57
CA PHE A 681 1.88 -6.16 12.45
C PHE A 681 2.50 -5.54 13.72
N ASN A 682 3.67 -6.04 14.17
CA ASN A 682 4.39 -5.48 15.31
C ASN A 682 4.88 -4.05 15.03
N SER A 683 5.17 -3.70 13.77
CA SER A 683 5.58 -2.35 13.37
C SER A 683 4.46 -1.32 13.56
N ILE A 684 3.19 -1.73 13.57
CA ILE A 684 2.07 -0.89 13.97
C ILE A 684 2.20 -0.46 15.43
N GLY A 685 2.54 -1.40 16.31
CA GLY A 685 2.78 -1.12 17.72
C GLY A 685 3.91 -0.12 17.95
N THR A 686 5.00 -0.21 17.16
CA THR A 686 6.11 0.76 17.23
C THR A 686 5.71 2.13 16.67
N ALA A 687 4.91 2.18 15.61
CA ALA A 687 4.37 3.43 15.08
C ALA A 687 3.47 4.14 16.12
N VAL A 688 2.60 3.41 16.81
CA VAL A 688 1.79 3.95 17.92
C VAL A 688 2.67 4.47 19.05
N MET A 689 3.72 3.74 19.43
CA MET A 689 4.66 4.14 20.47
C MET A 689 5.34 5.48 20.12
N TRP A 690 5.84 5.61 18.89
CA TRP A 690 6.46 6.86 18.43
C TRP A 690 5.46 8.01 18.34
N GLY A 691 4.22 7.75 17.90
CA GLY A 691 3.16 8.75 17.89
C GLY A 691 2.78 9.22 19.29
N ARG A 692 2.74 8.32 20.28
CA ARG A 692 2.52 8.65 21.70
C ARG A 692 3.68 9.40 22.32
N SER A 693 4.92 9.05 21.97
CA SER A 693 6.13 9.76 22.40
C SER A 693 6.12 11.21 21.93
N LEU A 694 5.78 11.45 20.66
CA LEU A 694 5.62 12.79 20.10
C LEU A 694 4.63 13.63 20.91
N ARG A 695 3.45 13.08 21.19
CA ARG A 695 2.40 13.75 21.97
C ARG A 695 2.82 14.02 23.41
N SER A 696 3.62 13.14 24.01
CA SER A 696 4.19 13.33 25.37
C SER A 696 5.26 14.41 25.39
N GLU A 697 6.12 14.49 24.39
CA GLU A 697 7.13 15.55 24.25
C GLU A 697 6.47 16.93 24.08
N GLU A 698 5.34 17.02 23.38
CA GLU A 698 4.54 18.25 23.22
C GLU A 698 3.90 18.73 24.53
N HIS A 699 3.47 17.81 25.41
CA HIS A 699 2.90 18.16 26.71
C HIS A 699 3.94 18.60 27.74
N THR A 700 5.21 18.30 27.51
CA THR A 700 6.33 18.63 28.41
C THR A 700 7.12 19.86 27.96
N SER A 701 6.95 20.33 26.74
CA SER A 701 7.51 21.56 26.17
C SER A 701 6.49 22.71 26.23
#